data_02fe23703295d2de9d74b1319cc88716
#
_entry.id   02fe23703295d2de9d74b1319cc88716
#
_cell.length_a   1.000
_cell.length_b   1.000
_cell.length_c   1.000
_cell.angle_alpha   90.00
_cell.angle_beta   90.00
_cell.angle_gamma   90.00
#
_symmetry.space_group_name_H-M   'P 1'
#
loop_
_entity.id
_entity.type
_entity.pdbx_description
1 polymer ?
#
loop_
_entity_poly.entity_id
_entity_poly.type
_entity_poly.pdbx_seq_one_letter_code
_entity_poly.pdbx_strand_id
1 'polypeptide(L)'
;MMLTYAMTALWFIVGTGAAGLPYVQSHRRLKVWGMLLRCISYIGLAMALLWCILIASLYVRCGWLFVEGIVKSIFPIMLIGYIPVVLYTLPRLRSFRASSPDKWPSDTLIKTSHPMLVIPPYAAAFASGIAAFHTIFSQPTLPSLLETAQMIVLFLLVQVTPSFFVIRRHQAILKGAFTAAPFWKRLLKFSVSGAATAIVAIAVVVVQAWADFNASKLPEASDMMNHQWMDEGSGTPTMMMSGHHNHANMVEVSALTGDVSVPADITYLLVAQKREMTLASGAVVEAWTYNGEVAPELRAQQGDMVEVKLINKNIDKGVTIHWHGYDVPNAMDGVPGMTQNVVNPGESFTYKFRAEQAGTYWFHSHQQAAEQVRNGLFGSFIVEPKKETIRYDEEVTLINHNWNTDQGERTAFGDQDRIQRKQVEPGKTIKLRLINANNQSQKYLLQGSDYKITSIDGTPIQQPESLSDQTAFRLAAGGRYDVSFTMPDHPVLLKLGESTDAEGPGILFYGDAPPDTIRFLTESSLFDPSRYGKPAVNEWTAATEFDREFTMILGNRMGFYNGKFNYLWTINGEVYPHTPTLVVKEGEKIKTTFINKSLSEHPMHLHGHHMTVLKKNGKSVETPWVTDTLNVNPDETYEVAFTADNPGMWMDHCHILDHAAVGMMLHLMYDNVIPSFEAGTRSGNMPE
;
A
#
# COMPACT_ATOMS: atom_id res chain seq x y z
N MET A 1 5.60 10.02 16.08
CA MET A 1 6.14 11.20 15.39
C MET A 1 6.19 12.46 16.28
N MET A 2 5.07 13.12 16.61
CA MET A 2 5.10 14.35 17.46
C MET A 2 5.86 14.17 18.78
N LEU A 3 5.70 13.01 19.43
CA LEU A 3 6.37 12.69 20.69
C LEU A 3 7.90 12.67 20.54
N THR A 4 8.44 12.06 19.49
CA THR A 4 9.90 11.99 19.23
C THR A 4 10.49 13.36 18.90
N TYR A 5 9.78 14.20 18.16
CA TYR A 5 10.19 15.61 17.94
C TYR A 5 10.23 16.41 19.24
N ALA A 6 9.21 16.29 20.08
CA ALA A 6 9.18 16.98 21.36
C ALA A 6 10.31 16.50 22.29
N MET A 7 10.61 15.20 22.30
CA MET A 7 11.75 14.65 23.02
C MET A 7 13.08 15.22 22.50
N THR A 8 13.26 15.31 21.18
CA THR A 8 14.45 15.93 20.56
C THR A 8 14.66 17.35 21.06
N ALA A 9 13.61 18.18 21.00
CA ALA A 9 13.66 19.56 21.45
C ALA A 9 13.97 19.68 22.95
N LEU A 10 13.32 18.90 23.80
CA LEU A 10 13.53 18.91 25.25
C LEU A 10 14.99 18.56 25.63
N TRP A 11 15.54 17.49 25.04
CA TRP A 11 16.91 17.07 25.31
C TRP A 11 17.94 18.05 24.76
N PHE A 12 17.68 18.70 23.65
CA PHE A 12 18.50 19.78 23.13
C PHE A 12 18.53 20.98 24.08
N ILE A 13 17.37 21.35 24.66
CA ILE A 13 17.25 22.39 25.69
C ILE A 13 18.06 22.00 26.93
N VAL A 14 17.96 20.76 27.41
CA VAL A 14 18.72 20.29 28.58
C VAL A 14 20.23 20.34 28.29
N GLY A 15 20.67 19.87 27.14
CA GLY A 15 22.09 19.89 26.73
C GLY A 15 22.63 21.31 26.64
N THR A 16 21.91 22.22 26.02
CA THR A 16 22.29 23.64 25.87
C THR A 16 22.29 24.37 27.22
N GLY A 17 21.28 24.14 28.03
CA GLY A 17 21.18 24.70 29.38
C GLY A 17 22.34 24.19 30.26
N ALA A 18 22.65 22.90 30.23
CA ALA A 18 23.79 22.32 30.97
C ALA A 18 25.11 22.89 30.49
N ALA A 19 25.30 23.11 29.18
CA ALA A 19 26.47 23.74 28.62
C ALA A 19 26.68 25.20 29.12
N GLY A 20 25.59 25.86 29.52
CA GLY A 20 25.57 27.20 30.07
C GLY A 20 25.91 27.29 31.57
N LEU A 21 25.80 26.22 32.35
CA LEU A 21 26.01 26.20 33.80
C LEU A 21 27.35 26.77 34.28
N PRO A 22 28.52 26.52 33.63
CA PRO A 22 29.82 27.07 34.04
C PRO A 22 29.88 28.61 34.03
N TYR A 23 28.94 29.28 33.38
CA TYR A 23 28.91 30.74 33.24
C TYR A 23 27.90 31.41 34.21
N VAL A 24 27.24 30.61 35.00
CA VAL A 24 26.30 31.14 36.03
C VAL A 24 27.07 31.55 37.25
N GLN A 25 27.15 32.86 37.55
CA GLN A 25 27.97 33.44 38.65
C GLN A 25 27.23 33.49 39.98
N SER A 26 25.95 33.19 40.03
CA SER A 26 25.17 33.27 41.29
C SER A 26 24.75 31.86 41.72
N HIS A 27 25.05 31.53 42.98
CA HIS A 27 24.68 30.25 43.57
C HIS A 27 23.14 30.04 43.57
N ARG A 28 22.33 31.11 43.87
CA ARG A 28 20.87 31.05 43.78
C ARG A 28 20.40 30.71 42.35
N ARG A 29 20.98 31.38 41.35
CA ARG A 29 20.63 31.10 39.93
C ARG A 29 21.08 29.69 39.51
N LEU A 30 22.25 29.21 39.95
CA LEU A 30 22.70 27.86 39.65
C LEU A 30 21.76 26.80 40.22
N LYS A 31 21.25 26.96 41.47
CA LYS A 31 20.26 26.06 42.03
C LYS A 31 18.96 26.05 41.22
N VAL A 32 18.45 27.23 40.84
CA VAL A 32 17.23 27.35 40.03
C VAL A 32 17.42 26.70 38.66
N TRP A 33 18.52 26.96 37.94
CA TRP A 33 18.83 26.37 36.67
C TRP A 33 19.01 24.84 36.77
N GLY A 34 19.75 24.36 37.76
CA GLY A 34 19.92 22.93 38.02
C GLY A 34 18.59 22.22 38.34
N MET A 35 17.69 22.89 39.07
CA MET A 35 16.33 22.37 39.33
C MET A 35 15.51 22.32 38.03
N LEU A 36 15.49 23.40 37.25
CA LEU A 36 14.76 23.49 36.00
C LEU A 36 15.20 22.41 35.00
N LEU A 37 16.53 22.31 34.77
CA LEU A 37 17.08 21.27 33.85
C LEU A 37 16.74 19.86 34.32
N ARG A 38 16.71 19.60 35.61
CA ARG A 38 16.31 18.34 36.19
C ARG A 38 14.82 18.06 35.97
N CYS A 39 13.94 19.03 36.14
CA CYS A 39 12.51 18.87 35.86
C CYS A 39 12.27 18.57 34.38
N ILE A 40 12.92 19.32 33.49
CA ILE A 40 12.83 19.07 32.03
C ILE A 40 13.38 17.66 31.67
N SER A 41 14.47 17.23 32.33
CA SER A 41 15.01 15.88 32.11
C SER A 41 14.03 14.78 32.54
N TYR A 42 13.30 14.97 33.65
CA TYR A 42 12.26 14.02 34.06
C TYR A 42 11.09 13.99 33.07
N ILE A 43 10.68 15.15 32.53
CA ILE A 43 9.66 15.21 31.49
C ILE A 43 10.13 14.43 30.25
N GLY A 44 11.37 14.64 29.82
CA GLY A 44 11.96 13.91 28.68
C GLY A 44 11.99 12.39 28.89
N LEU A 45 12.32 11.93 30.11
CA LEU A 45 12.27 10.50 30.45
C LEU A 45 10.85 9.95 30.53
N ALA A 46 9.88 10.72 31.06
CA ALA A 46 8.47 10.33 31.08
C ALA A 46 7.93 10.17 29.64
N MET A 47 8.32 11.08 28.74
CA MET A 47 7.95 10.98 27.32
C MET A 47 8.59 9.74 26.64
N ALA A 48 9.84 9.39 26.98
CA ALA A 48 10.47 8.18 26.50
C ALA A 48 9.75 6.92 27.00
N LEU A 49 9.33 6.92 28.25
CA LEU A 49 8.51 5.82 28.80
C LEU A 49 7.15 5.73 28.09
N LEU A 50 6.48 6.86 27.84
CA LEU A 50 5.24 6.88 27.06
C LEU A 50 5.44 6.32 25.65
N TRP A 51 6.57 6.66 25.00
CA TRP A 51 6.93 6.09 23.70
C TRP A 51 7.07 4.56 23.76
N CYS A 52 7.73 4.03 24.80
CA CYS A 52 7.82 2.57 25.00
C CYS A 52 6.44 1.92 25.23
N ILE A 53 5.56 2.58 25.98
CA ILE A 53 4.18 2.10 26.23
C ILE A 53 3.38 2.05 24.92
N LEU A 54 3.52 3.07 24.06
CA LEU A 54 2.86 3.09 22.75
C LEU A 54 3.35 1.95 21.84
N ILE A 55 4.66 1.65 21.83
CA ILE A 55 5.21 0.49 21.09
C ILE A 55 4.67 -0.83 21.66
N ALA A 56 4.65 -0.96 23.00
CA ALA A 56 4.08 -2.15 23.64
C ALA A 56 2.59 -2.31 23.33
N SER A 57 1.83 -1.21 23.28
CA SER A 57 0.41 -1.21 22.89
C SER A 57 0.25 -1.65 21.42
N LEU A 58 1.10 -1.19 20.52
CA LEU A 58 1.11 -1.61 19.12
C LEU A 58 1.42 -3.11 19.01
N TYR A 59 2.42 -3.59 19.77
CA TYR A 59 2.73 -5.03 19.84
C TYR A 59 1.53 -5.88 20.27
N VAL A 60 0.81 -5.45 21.30
CA VAL A 60 -0.37 -6.19 21.82
C VAL A 60 -1.52 -6.22 20.82
N ARG A 61 -1.69 -5.14 20.05
CA ARG A 61 -2.78 -5.02 19.06
C ARG A 61 -2.48 -5.71 17.74
N CYS A 62 -1.28 -5.51 17.21
CA CYS A 62 -0.91 -5.86 15.83
C CYS A 62 0.16 -6.97 15.76
N GLY A 63 0.78 -7.36 16.90
CA GLY A 63 1.78 -8.41 16.96
C GLY A 63 3.22 -7.96 16.71
N TRP A 64 4.15 -8.95 16.72
CA TRP A 64 5.60 -8.70 16.64
C TRP A 64 6.03 -8.02 15.34
N LEU A 65 5.46 -8.46 14.21
CA LEU A 65 5.84 -7.98 12.88
C LEU A 65 5.69 -6.46 12.73
N PHE A 66 4.74 -5.83 13.45
CA PHE A 66 4.52 -4.38 13.39
C PHE A 66 5.53 -3.55 14.20
N VAL A 67 6.18 -4.13 15.19
CA VAL A 67 7.14 -3.43 16.06
C VAL A 67 8.58 -3.85 15.83
N GLU A 68 8.82 -4.92 15.12
CA GLU A 68 10.13 -5.54 14.94
C GLU A 68 11.19 -4.56 14.45
N GLY A 69 10.88 -3.77 13.41
CA GLY A 69 11.78 -2.75 12.86
C GLY A 69 12.15 -1.69 13.89
N ILE A 70 11.18 -1.20 14.66
CA ILE A 70 11.42 -0.21 15.72
C ILE A 70 12.28 -0.82 16.83
N VAL A 71 11.95 -2.05 17.26
CA VAL A 71 12.66 -2.70 18.37
C VAL A 71 14.09 -3.09 17.99
N LYS A 72 14.31 -3.60 16.79
CA LYS A 72 15.63 -4.02 16.34
C LYS A 72 16.55 -2.85 15.95
N SER A 73 16.00 -1.74 15.41
CA SER A 73 16.80 -0.64 14.86
C SER A 73 16.84 0.58 15.77
N ILE A 74 15.69 1.09 16.19
CA ILE A 74 15.60 2.38 16.90
C ILE A 74 15.80 2.22 18.39
N PHE A 75 15.25 1.17 18.98
CA PHE A 75 15.33 0.97 20.43
C PHE A 75 16.77 0.91 20.95
N PRO A 76 17.76 0.22 20.30
CA PRO A 76 19.16 0.25 20.71
C PRO A 76 19.76 1.68 20.68
N ILE A 77 19.47 2.47 19.66
CA ILE A 77 19.95 3.85 19.55
C ILE A 77 19.37 4.72 20.68
N MET A 78 18.08 4.54 20.97
CA MET A 78 17.44 5.22 22.12
C MET A 78 18.09 4.84 23.44
N LEU A 79 18.40 3.56 23.67
CA LEU A 79 19.09 3.11 24.88
C LEU A 79 20.48 3.75 25.01
N ILE A 80 21.28 3.76 23.93
CA ILE A 80 22.61 4.39 23.91
C ILE A 80 22.51 5.88 24.25
N GLY A 81 21.49 6.58 23.76
CA GLY A 81 21.28 7.99 24.08
C GLY A 81 20.79 8.25 25.52
N TYR A 82 19.87 7.44 26.02
CA TYR A 82 19.14 7.72 27.26
C TYR A 82 19.79 7.16 28.54
N ILE A 83 20.42 5.97 28.49
CA ILE A 83 21.08 5.36 29.64
C ILE A 83 22.12 6.30 30.26
N PRO A 84 23.02 6.97 29.50
CA PRO A 84 23.97 7.89 30.06
C PRO A 84 23.35 9.11 30.77
N VAL A 85 22.17 9.57 30.32
CA VAL A 85 21.44 10.64 31.01
C VAL A 85 21.05 10.21 32.43
N VAL A 86 20.49 9.01 32.56
CA VAL A 86 20.06 8.45 33.86
C VAL A 86 21.25 8.21 34.77
N LEU A 87 22.33 7.61 34.24
CA LEU A 87 23.49 7.21 35.04
C LEU A 87 24.42 8.38 35.42
N TYR A 88 24.54 9.38 34.54
CA TYR A 88 25.55 10.41 34.71
C TYR A 88 25.01 11.83 34.84
N THR A 89 24.04 12.25 34.02
CA THR A 89 23.52 13.63 34.02
C THR A 89 22.65 13.90 35.23
N LEU A 90 21.64 13.06 35.49
CA LEU A 90 20.71 13.27 36.60
C LEU A 90 21.35 13.27 37.98
N PRO A 91 22.27 12.33 38.33
CA PRO A 91 22.97 12.40 39.62
C PRO A 91 23.77 13.68 39.79
N ARG A 92 24.44 14.15 38.71
CA ARG A 92 25.21 15.39 38.75
C ARG A 92 24.29 16.64 38.89
N LEU A 93 23.16 16.67 38.23
CA LEU A 93 22.19 17.74 38.43
C LEU A 93 21.57 17.75 39.86
N ARG A 94 21.47 16.55 40.48
CA ARG A 94 21.02 16.45 41.90
C ARG A 94 22.10 16.98 42.87
N SER A 95 23.38 16.80 42.60
CA SER A 95 24.47 17.23 43.49
C SER A 95 24.55 18.75 43.69
N PHE A 96 23.99 19.56 42.75
CA PHE A 96 23.89 21.01 42.91
C PHE A 96 22.94 21.46 44.02
N ARG A 97 22.11 20.59 44.57
CA ARG A 97 21.23 20.90 45.72
C ARG A 97 21.99 20.93 47.05
N ALA A 98 23.08 20.17 47.15
CA ALA A 98 23.85 19.97 48.39
C ALA A 98 25.13 20.83 48.50
N SER A 99 25.42 21.69 47.51
CA SER A 99 26.66 22.50 47.52
C SER A 99 26.59 23.59 48.60
N SER A 100 27.59 23.59 49.52
CA SER A 100 27.73 24.63 50.54
C SER A 100 28.14 25.98 49.92
N PRO A 101 27.66 27.11 50.43
CA PRO A 101 28.02 28.45 49.95
C PRO A 101 29.50 28.79 50.02
N ASP A 102 30.25 28.14 50.90
CA ASP A 102 31.60 28.54 51.27
C ASP A 102 32.72 28.05 50.30
N LYS A 103 32.38 27.21 49.30
CA LYS A 103 33.33 26.71 48.31
C LYS A 103 33.01 27.16 46.89
N TRP A 104 32.93 28.45 46.68
CA TRP A 104 32.85 29.07 45.36
C TRP A 104 34.17 29.80 45.07
N PRO A 105 34.86 29.69 43.93
CA PRO A 105 34.34 29.31 42.60
C PRO A 105 34.97 28.06 41.94
N SER A 106 36.11 27.51 42.38
CA SER A 106 36.87 26.50 41.62
C SER A 106 36.16 25.12 41.56
N ASP A 107 35.73 24.60 42.71
CA ASP A 107 35.10 23.27 42.78
C ASP A 107 33.74 23.22 42.05
N THR A 108 32.98 24.32 42.14
CA THR A 108 31.71 24.47 41.46
C THR A 108 31.91 24.57 39.93
N LEU A 109 32.94 25.29 39.50
CA LEU A 109 33.23 25.41 38.06
C LEU A 109 33.64 24.05 37.45
N ILE A 110 34.41 23.24 38.17
CA ILE A 110 34.76 21.87 37.77
C ILE A 110 33.49 21.01 37.66
N LYS A 111 32.61 21.05 38.67
CA LYS A 111 31.36 20.26 38.69
C LYS A 111 30.40 20.67 37.57
N THR A 112 30.19 21.97 37.33
CA THR A 112 29.27 22.48 36.29
C THR A 112 29.79 22.30 34.85
N SER A 113 31.11 22.21 34.68
CA SER A 113 31.72 22.02 33.37
C SER A 113 31.87 20.54 32.95
N HIS A 114 31.54 19.61 33.84
CA HIS A 114 31.78 18.19 33.61
C HIS A 114 31.10 17.68 32.31
N PRO A 115 31.83 17.01 31.43
CA PRO A 115 31.30 16.56 30.13
C PRO A 115 30.00 15.75 30.21
N MET A 116 29.89 14.90 31.24
CA MET A 116 28.70 14.06 31.47
C MET A 116 27.42 14.82 31.92
N LEU A 117 27.48 16.15 32.03
CA LEU A 117 26.29 16.99 32.14
C LEU A 117 25.72 17.38 30.79
N VAL A 118 26.56 17.47 29.76
CA VAL A 118 26.25 18.08 28.47
C VAL A 118 26.12 17.03 27.37
N ILE A 119 27.08 16.09 27.31
CA ILE A 119 27.15 15.10 26.23
C ILE A 119 25.95 14.17 26.23
N PRO A 120 25.53 13.55 27.35
CA PRO A 120 24.39 12.63 27.32
C PRO A 120 23.05 13.26 26.90
N PRO A 121 22.65 14.47 27.37
CA PRO A 121 21.43 15.12 26.84
C PRO A 121 21.46 15.36 25.33
N TYR A 122 22.60 15.77 24.77
CA TYR A 122 22.72 15.86 23.31
C TYR A 122 22.62 14.50 22.64
N ALA A 123 23.21 13.45 23.20
CA ALA A 123 23.05 12.10 22.70
C ALA A 123 21.59 11.65 22.70
N ALA A 124 20.83 11.93 23.76
CA ALA A 124 19.40 11.65 23.83
C ALA A 124 18.59 12.48 22.81
N ALA A 125 18.97 13.76 22.58
CA ALA A 125 18.35 14.58 21.55
C ALA A 125 18.53 13.99 20.16
N PHE A 126 19.77 13.58 19.81
CA PHE A 126 20.03 12.98 18.50
C PHE A 126 19.40 11.61 18.35
N ALA A 127 19.40 10.76 19.38
CA ALA A 127 18.70 9.49 19.36
C ALA A 127 17.19 9.68 19.09
N SER A 128 16.56 10.64 19.74
CA SER A 128 15.15 11.00 19.51
C SER A 128 14.93 11.59 18.13
N GLY A 129 15.89 12.34 17.59
CA GLY A 129 15.86 12.89 16.23
C GLY A 129 15.94 11.80 15.17
N ILE A 130 16.83 10.80 15.36
CA ILE A 130 16.90 9.62 14.49
C ILE A 130 15.61 8.83 14.55
N ALA A 131 15.03 8.63 15.74
CA ALA A 131 13.74 7.97 15.89
C ALA A 131 12.61 8.73 15.15
N ALA A 132 12.62 10.07 15.21
CA ALA A 132 11.65 10.89 14.47
C ALA A 132 11.85 10.78 12.95
N PHE A 133 13.09 10.86 12.49
CA PHE A 133 13.44 10.71 11.08
C PHE A 133 13.01 9.33 10.56
N HIS A 134 13.37 8.28 11.28
CA HIS A 134 12.97 6.91 10.94
C HIS A 134 11.45 6.77 10.81
N THR A 135 10.67 7.37 11.69
CA THR A 135 9.21 7.30 11.64
C THR A 135 8.61 7.94 10.36
N ILE A 136 9.35 8.85 9.71
CA ILE A 136 8.87 9.56 8.51
C ILE A 136 9.40 8.94 7.22
N PHE A 137 10.68 8.57 7.23
CA PHE A 137 11.43 8.22 6.02
C PHE A 137 11.82 6.76 5.93
N SER A 138 11.65 5.97 7.00
CA SER A 138 12.01 4.55 6.96
C SER A 138 10.88 3.69 6.43
N GLN A 139 11.32 2.63 5.82
CA GLN A 139 10.48 1.55 5.35
C GLN A 139 9.88 0.77 6.53
N PRO A 140 8.70 0.18 6.38
CA PRO A 140 8.08 -0.69 7.39
C PRO A 140 8.81 -2.03 7.54
N THR A 141 9.84 -2.30 6.72
CA THR A 141 10.72 -3.46 6.78
C THR A 141 11.87 -3.26 7.75
N LEU A 142 12.54 -4.35 8.11
CA LEU A 142 13.80 -4.28 8.87
C LEU A 142 14.85 -3.58 8.02
N PRO A 143 15.51 -2.51 8.55
CA PRO A 143 16.62 -1.92 7.84
C PRO A 143 17.74 -2.95 7.72
N SER A 144 18.43 -2.91 6.61
CA SER A 144 19.62 -3.73 6.37
C SER A 144 20.72 -3.47 7.42
N LEU A 145 21.63 -4.41 7.57
CA LEU A 145 22.79 -4.20 8.46
C LEU A 145 23.62 -2.97 8.06
N LEU A 146 23.69 -2.67 6.77
CA LEU A 146 24.40 -1.50 6.24
C LEU A 146 23.69 -0.20 6.65
N GLU A 147 22.38 -0.10 6.48
CA GLU A 147 21.59 1.06 6.89
C GLU A 147 21.66 1.29 8.40
N THR A 148 21.55 0.21 9.19
CA THR A 148 21.72 0.28 10.65
C THR A 148 23.11 0.78 11.03
N ALA A 149 24.17 0.28 10.39
CA ALA A 149 25.54 0.74 10.60
C ALA A 149 25.72 2.22 10.20
N GLN A 150 25.15 2.65 9.08
CA GLN A 150 25.16 4.05 8.64
C GLN A 150 24.47 4.97 9.66
N MET A 151 23.30 4.58 10.20
CA MET A 151 22.61 5.33 11.25
C MET A 151 23.45 5.47 12.52
N ILE A 152 24.13 4.39 12.97
CA ILE A 152 25.01 4.41 14.13
C ILE A 152 26.22 5.30 13.88
N VAL A 153 26.86 5.19 12.72
CA VAL A 153 28.00 6.03 12.34
C VAL A 153 27.60 7.50 12.28
N LEU A 154 26.47 7.83 11.67
CA LEU A 154 25.96 9.20 11.62
C LEU A 154 25.68 9.75 13.04
N PHE A 155 25.06 8.94 13.90
CA PHE A 155 24.85 9.27 15.31
C PHE A 155 26.16 9.60 16.02
N LEU A 156 27.19 8.75 15.87
CA LEU A 156 28.50 8.97 16.49
C LEU A 156 29.22 10.21 15.93
N LEU A 157 29.21 10.41 14.62
CA LEU A 157 29.84 11.58 13.97
C LEU A 157 29.25 12.90 14.44
N VAL A 158 27.91 13.00 14.55
CA VAL A 158 27.24 14.21 15.03
C VAL A 158 27.54 14.47 16.51
N GLN A 159 27.84 13.43 17.31
CA GLN A 159 28.24 13.57 18.71
C GLN A 159 29.70 14.04 18.90
N VAL A 160 30.58 13.75 17.97
CA VAL A 160 32.04 14.07 18.10
C VAL A 160 32.30 15.56 18.25
N THR A 161 31.68 16.40 17.43
CA THR A 161 31.91 17.85 17.43
C THR A 161 31.53 18.54 18.76
N PRO A 162 30.30 18.41 19.26
CA PRO A 162 29.94 19.02 20.55
C PRO A 162 30.75 18.43 21.71
N SER A 163 31.02 17.11 21.68
CA SER A 163 31.80 16.45 22.71
C SER A 163 33.25 16.99 22.79
N PHE A 164 33.91 17.19 21.64
CA PHE A 164 35.23 17.74 21.56
C PHE A 164 35.33 19.12 22.27
N PHE A 165 34.43 20.03 21.97
CA PHE A 165 34.43 21.36 22.57
C PHE A 165 34.13 21.34 24.08
N VAL A 166 33.21 20.46 24.51
CA VAL A 166 32.86 20.31 25.93
C VAL A 166 34.02 19.72 26.72
N ILE A 167 34.68 18.68 26.21
CA ILE A 167 35.85 18.04 26.84
C ILE A 167 37.03 19.01 26.90
N ARG A 168 37.34 19.70 25.80
CA ARG A 168 38.44 20.69 25.75
C ARG A 168 38.23 21.83 26.75
N ARG A 169 36.97 22.31 26.87
CA ARG A 169 36.64 23.33 27.87
C ARG A 169 36.85 22.81 29.29
N HIS A 170 36.41 21.60 29.60
CA HIS A 170 36.56 20.99 30.91
C HIS A 170 38.07 20.83 31.28
N GLN A 171 38.89 20.36 30.32
CA GLN A 171 40.32 20.25 30.50
C GLN A 171 40.98 21.61 30.76
N ALA A 172 40.59 22.68 30.07
CA ALA A 172 41.06 24.02 30.31
C ALA A 172 40.74 24.51 31.73
N ILE A 173 39.54 24.18 32.23
CA ILE A 173 39.12 24.48 33.61
C ILE A 173 39.98 23.73 34.63
N LEU A 174 40.21 22.43 34.41
CA LEU A 174 41.07 21.62 35.29
C LEU A 174 42.53 22.12 35.35
N LYS A 175 43.04 22.67 34.25
CA LYS A 175 44.37 23.25 34.16
C LYS A 175 44.48 24.70 34.66
N GLY A 176 43.36 25.30 35.18
CA GLY A 176 43.31 26.70 35.59
C GLY A 176 43.46 27.73 34.46
N ALA A 177 43.44 27.28 33.22
CA ALA A 177 43.62 28.12 32.01
C ALA A 177 42.29 28.64 31.43
N PHE A 178 41.18 28.47 32.15
CA PHE A 178 39.87 28.87 31.65
C PHE A 178 39.63 30.36 31.87
N THR A 179 39.40 31.08 30.79
CA THR A 179 38.89 32.47 30.82
C THR A 179 37.50 32.46 30.20
N ALA A 180 36.52 33.04 30.97
CA ALA A 180 35.17 33.14 30.50
C ALA A 180 35.08 34.09 29.30
N ALA A 181 34.96 33.57 28.10
CA ALA A 181 34.76 34.39 26.93
C ALA A 181 33.44 35.19 27.03
N PRO A 182 33.38 36.42 26.52
CA PRO A 182 32.14 37.20 26.44
C PRO A 182 31.01 36.43 25.77
N PHE A 183 29.78 36.71 26.16
CA PHE A 183 28.58 36.00 25.66
C PHE A 183 28.54 35.93 24.12
N TRP A 184 28.85 37.05 23.46
CA TRP A 184 28.83 37.10 21.97
C TRP A 184 29.88 36.18 21.31
N LYS A 185 31.05 36.05 21.87
CA LYS A 185 32.06 35.12 21.35
C LYS A 185 31.68 33.66 21.56
N ARG A 186 30.94 33.37 22.63
CA ARG A 186 30.38 32.01 22.89
C ARG A 186 29.26 31.70 21.96
N LEU A 187 28.33 32.64 21.77
CA LEU A 187 27.22 32.52 20.83
C LEU A 187 27.74 32.31 19.40
N LEU A 188 28.70 33.12 18.98
CA LEU A 188 29.35 32.98 17.66
C LEU A 188 29.98 31.58 17.46
N LYS A 189 30.75 31.09 18.44
CA LYS A 189 31.33 29.75 18.36
C LYS A 189 30.31 28.65 18.29
N PHE A 190 29.24 28.77 19.07
CA PHE A 190 28.12 27.84 19.05
C PHE A 190 27.39 27.87 17.68
N SER A 191 27.10 29.07 17.17
CA SER A 191 26.45 29.24 15.87
C SER A 191 27.29 28.74 14.71
N VAL A 192 28.62 29.04 14.71
CA VAL A 192 29.53 28.56 13.66
C VAL A 192 29.67 27.03 13.73
N SER A 193 29.81 26.47 14.93
CA SER A 193 29.89 25.01 15.09
C SER A 193 28.59 24.32 14.68
N GLY A 194 27.44 24.88 15.09
CA GLY A 194 26.13 24.40 14.67
C GLY A 194 25.91 24.49 13.17
N ALA A 195 26.29 25.62 12.57
CA ALA A 195 26.22 25.80 11.10
C ALA A 195 27.12 24.80 10.36
N ALA A 196 28.35 24.60 10.82
CA ALA A 196 29.26 23.62 10.21
C ALA A 196 28.69 22.19 10.29
N THR A 197 28.14 21.81 11.45
CA THR A 197 27.49 20.50 11.61
C THR A 197 26.27 20.38 10.70
N ALA A 198 25.45 21.43 10.62
CA ALA A 198 24.27 21.46 9.73
C ALA A 198 24.69 21.35 8.25
N ILE A 199 25.74 22.06 7.83
CA ILE A 199 26.25 21.99 6.43
C ILE A 199 26.69 20.56 6.10
N VAL A 200 27.42 19.88 7.00
CA VAL A 200 27.84 18.50 6.78
C VAL A 200 26.62 17.57 6.71
N ALA A 201 25.66 17.72 7.62
CA ALA A 201 24.44 16.92 7.60
C ALA A 201 23.63 17.13 6.30
N ILE A 202 23.47 18.40 5.89
CA ILE A 202 22.79 18.75 4.62
C ILE A 202 23.55 18.16 3.43
N ALA A 203 24.88 18.26 3.40
CA ALA A 203 25.67 17.69 2.31
C ALA A 203 25.48 16.17 2.19
N VAL A 204 25.44 15.44 3.32
CA VAL A 204 25.16 13.99 3.33
C VAL A 204 23.75 13.71 2.77
N VAL A 205 22.74 14.46 3.24
CA VAL A 205 21.36 14.29 2.76
C VAL A 205 21.25 14.60 1.26
N VAL A 206 21.91 15.65 0.77
CA VAL A 206 21.90 16.02 -0.65
C VAL A 206 22.56 14.95 -1.52
N VAL A 207 23.71 14.42 -1.06
CA VAL A 207 24.41 13.34 -1.79
C VAL A 207 23.55 12.07 -1.83
N GLN A 208 22.91 11.71 -0.72
CA GLN A 208 22.00 10.57 -0.67
C GLN A 208 20.78 10.80 -1.59
N ALA A 209 20.13 11.96 -1.48
CA ALA A 209 18.98 12.29 -2.32
C ALA A 209 19.34 12.29 -3.83
N TRP A 210 20.56 12.72 -4.17
CA TRP A 210 21.04 12.66 -5.56
C TRP A 210 21.28 11.21 -6.02
N ALA A 211 21.82 10.36 -5.15
CA ALA A 211 21.99 8.93 -5.42
C ALA A 211 20.62 8.24 -5.62
N ASP A 212 19.67 8.48 -4.71
CA ASP A 212 18.32 7.93 -4.76
C ASP A 212 17.55 8.42 -6.00
N PHE A 213 17.69 9.72 -6.35
CA PHE A 213 17.11 10.27 -7.59
C PHE A 213 17.61 9.52 -8.83
N ASN A 214 18.93 9.26 -8.93
CA ASN A 214 19.49 8.56 -10.09
C ASN A 214 19.10 7.08 -10.10
N ALA A 215 19.10 6.43 -8.94
CA ALA A 215 18.70 5.02 -8.80
C ALA A 215 17.21 4.80 -9.08
N SER A 216 16.37 5.82 -8.88
CA SER A 216 14.92 5.72 -9.08
C SER A 216 14.47 5.80 -10.53
N LYS A 217 15.36 6.16 -11.45
CA LYS A 217 15.01 6.26 -12.87
C LYS A 217 14.71 4.88 -13.43
N LEU A 218 13.53 4.74 -13.99
CA LEU A 218 13.18 3.53 -14.70
C LEU A 218 14.07 3.36 -15.93
N PRO A 219 14.51 2.16 -16.26
CA PRO A 219 15.31 1.90 -17.46
C PRO A 219 14.49 2.22 -18.71
N GLU A 220 15.15 2.70 -19.77
CA GLU A 220 14.50 2.94 -21.07
C GLU A 220 13.98 1.64 -21.69
N ALA A 221 14.62 0.53 -21.36
CA ALA A 221 14.19 -0.82 -21.71
C ALA A 221 14.58 -1.77 -20.57
N SER A 222 13.64 -2.55 -20.14
CA SER A 222 13.84 -3.64 -19.19
C SER A 222 13.21 -4.88 -19.77
N ASP A 223 14.02 -5.92 -19.99
CA ASP A 223 13.46 -7.25 -19.99
C ASP A 223 13.02 -7.54 -18.54
N MET A 224 11.88 -8.15 -18.37
CA MET A 224 11.33 -8.43 -17.05
C MET A 224 12.18 -9.44 -16.26
N MET A 225 13.27 -9.97 -16.83
CA MET A 225 14.28 -10.82 -16.16
C MET A 225 15.37 -10.03 -15.43
N ASN A 226 15.52 -8.73 -15.67
CA ASN A 226 16.51 -7.90 -14.97
C ASN A 226 16.12 -7.56 -13.53
N HIS A 227 15.21 -8.32 -12.92
CA HIS A 227 14.95 -8.23 -11.48
C HIS A 227 16.16 -8.77 -10.71
N GLN A 228 16.84 -7.89 -10.00
CA GLN A 228 18.03 -8.23 -9.20
C GLN A 228 17.70 -9.18 -8.02
N TRP A 229 16.42 -9.32 -7.69
CA TRP A 229 15.97 -10.01 -6.49
C TRP A 229 14.89 -11.03 -6.80
N MET A 230 15.16 -12.28 -6.49
CA MET A 230 14.20 -13.38 -6.56
C MET A 230 13.88 -13.87 -5.16
N ASP A 231 12.62 -14.16 -4.88
CA ASP A 231 12.16 -14.84 -3.67
C ASP A 231 11.65 -16.22 -4.06
N GLU A 232 12.32 -17.26 -3.56
CA GLU A 232 11.95 -18.66 -3.77
C GLU A 232 11.11 -19.20 -2.60
N GLY A 233 10.50 -18.31 -1.81
CA GLY A 233 9.68 -18.70 -0.66
C GLY A 233 10.47 -19.09 0.59
N SER A 234 11.78 -18.79 0.63
CA SER A 234 12.65 -19.01 1.79
C SER A 234 12.58 -17.85 2.81
N GLY A 235 11.81 -16.80 2.51
CA GLY A 235 11.70 -15.58 3.31
C GLY A 235 12.89 -14.63 3.19
N THR A 236 13.86 -14.92 2.34
CA THR A 236 15.02 -14.05 2.08
C THR A 236 15.24 -13.97 0.57
N PRO A 237 14.96 -12.81 -0.06
CA PRO A 237 15.27 -12.62 -1.46
C PRO A 237 16.76 -12.80 -1.73
N THR A 238 17.10 -13.59 -2.73
CA THR A 238 18.48 -13.81 -3.19
C THR A 238 18.76 -13.01 -4.44
N MET A 239 19.97 -12.45 -4.56
CA MET A 239 20.41 -11.81 -5.79
C MET A 239 20.49 -12.85 -6.90
N MET A 240 19.92 -12.57 -8.07
CA MET A 240 20.19 -13.38 -9.25
C MET A 240 21.69 -13.42 -9.50
N MET A 241 22.32 -14.55 -9.20
CA MET A 241 23.60 -14.82 -9.80
C MET A 241 23.35 -15.13 -11.27
N SER A 242 23.97 -14.38 -12.16
CA SER A 242 24.00 -14.64 -13.61
C SER A 242 24.70 -15.99 -13.86
N GLY A 243 23.99 -17.08 -13.65
CA GLY A 243 24.53 -18.43 -13.63
C GLY A 243 23.51 -19.43 -14.14
N HIS A 244 23.62 -19.73 -15.45
CA HIS A 244 23.26 -20.98 -16.09
C HIS A 244 21.93 -21.63 -15.70
N HIS A 245 20.81 -20.97 -16.04
CA HIS A 245 19.60 -21.72 -16.30
C HIS A 245 19.87 -22.57 -17.56
N ASN A 246 19.64 -23.86 -17.45
CA ASN A 246 19.76 -24.77 -18.56
C ASN A 246 18.63 -24.45 -19.54
N HIS A 247 18.87 -23.61 -20.55
CA HIS A 247 17.89 -23.08 -21.52
C HIS A 247 17.14 -24.16 -22.33
N ALA A 248 17.44 -25.44 -22.13
CA ALA A 248 16.89 -26.53 -22.95
C ALA A 248 15.37 -26.79 -22.72
N ASN A 249 14.78 -26.27 -21.63
CA ASN A 249 13.35 -26.49 -21.28
C ASN A 249 12.59 -25.20 -20.96
N MET A 250 13.11 -24.02 -21.31
CA MET A 250 12.45 -22.76 -21.07
C MET A 250 11.36 -22.51 -22.11
N VAL A 251 10.22 -21.97 -21.66
CA VAL A 251 9.07 -21.61 -22.49
C VAL A 251 8.96 -20.09 -22.54
N GLU A 252 8.88 -19.52 -23.73
CA GLU A 252 8.62 -18.09 -23.88
C GLU A 252 7.17 -17.76 -23.55
N VAL A 253 6.94 -16.62 -22.87
CA VAL A 253 5.59 -16.11 -22.58
C VAL A 253 4.73 -16.05 -23.84
N SER A 254 5.29 -15.61 -24.98
CA SER A 254 4.59 -15.53 -26.26
C SER A 254 4.09 -16.89 -26.80
N ALA A 255 4.62 -18.00 -26.31
CA ALA A 255 4.19 -19.35 -26.67
C ALA A 255 3.07 -19.90 -25.77
N LEU A 256 2.79 -19.24 -24.62
CA LEU A 256 1.75 -19.65 -23.67
C LEU A 256 0.36 -19.13 -24.11
N THR A 257 -0.08 -19.53 -25.30
CA THR A 257 -1.30 -19.03 -25.94
C THR A 257 -2.54 -19.88 -25.66
N GLY A 258 -2.39 -21.03 -25.03
CA GLY A 258 -3.45 -22.04 -24.98
C GLY A 258 -3.73 -22.65 -26.37
N ASP A 259 -4.87 -23.32 -26.52
CA ASP A 259 -5.26 -23.94 -27.80
C ASP A 259 -5.98 -22.93 -28.70
N VAL A 260 -5.20 -22.08 -29.37
CA VAL A 260 -5.72 -21.09 -30.34
C VAL A 260 -6.14 -21.69 -31.68
N SER A 261 -5.90 -22.99 -31.93
CA SER A 261 -6.26 -23.67 -33.15
C SER A 261 -7.77 -23.97 -33.25
N VAL A 262 -8.45 -24.07 -32.11
CA VAL A 262 -9.91 -24.30 -32.05
C VAL A 262 -10.64 -23.07 -32.62
N PRO A 263 -11.62 -23.23 -33.50
CA PRO A 263 -12.48 -22.11 -33.95
C PRO A 263 -13.15 -21.42 -32.80
N ALA A 264 -13.32 -20.11 -32.90
CA ALA A 264 -14.06 -19.35 -31.90
C ALA A 264 -15.57 -19.67 -31.96
N ASP A 265 -16.19 -19.88 -30.78
CA ASP A 265 -17.64 -20.01 -30.65
C ASP A 265 -18.30 -18.64 -30.67
N ILE A 266 -17.62 -17.63 -30.10
CA ILE A 266 -18.06 -16.25 -30.07
C ILE A 266 -16.91 -15.28 -30.36
N THR A 267 -17.21 -14.23 -31.14
CA THR A 267 -16.22 -13.23 -31.55
C THR A 267 -16.71 -11.82 -31.24
N TYR A 268 -15.84 -11.00 -30.67
CA TYR A 268 -16.07 -9.58 -30.38
C TYR A 268 -15.06 -8.69 -31.09
N LEU A 269 -15.51 -7.50 -31.46
CA LEU A 269 -14.66 -6.41 -31.94
C LEU A 269 -14.75 -5.25 -30.96
N LEU A 270 -13.61 -4.84 -30.38
CA LEU A 270 -13.48 -3.68 -29.50
C LEU A 270 -12.57 -2.64 -30.18
N VAL A 271 -13.12 -1.47 -30.44
CA VAL A 271 -12.40 -0.32 -31.01
C VAL A 271 -12.17 0.70 -29.91
N ALA A 272 -10.95 0.81 -29.42
CA ALA A 272 -10.57 1.78 -28.42
C ALA A 272 -10.46 3.17 -29.05
N GLN A 273 -11.18 4.17 -28.50
CA GLN A 273 -11.22 5.53 -29.02
C GLN A 273 -11.56 6.58 -27.98
N LYS A 274 -11.02 7.78 -28.17
CA LYS A 274 -11.41 8.98 -27.42
C LYS A 274 -12.70 9.56 -27.97
N ARG A 275 -13.60 10.00 -27.09
CA ARG A 275 -14.82 10.75 -27.46
C ARG A 275 -15.29 11.63 -26.30
N GLU A 276 -15.95 12.73 -26.64
CA GLU A 276 -16.73 13.50 -25.70
C GLU A 276 -18.06 12.78 -25.41
N MET A 277 -18.44 12.75 -24.14
CA MET A 277 -19.73 12.22 -23.72
C MET A 277 -20.34 13.07 -22.61
N THR A 278 -21.65 12.94 -22.40
CA THR A 278 -22.41 13.64 -21.37
C THR A 278 -22.99 12.64 -20.40
N LEU A 279 -22.73 12.83 -19.09
CA LEU A 279 -23.32 12.03 -18.03
C LEU A 279 -24.83 12.35 -17.85
N ALA A 280 -25.56 11.53 -17.13
CA ALA A 280 -26.99 11.73 -16.85
C ALA A 280 -27.31 13.06 -16.16
N SER A 281 -26.36 13.65 -15.42
CA SER A 281 -26.45 14.99 -14.82
C SER A 281 -26.32 16.14 -15.81
N GLY A 282 -25.83 15.89 -17.02
CA GLY A 282 -25.45 16.89 -18.00
C GLY A 282 -23.97 17.32 -17.92
N ALA A 283 -23.17 16.78 -17.01
CA ALA A 283 -21.73 17.01 -16.95
C ALA A 283 -21.03 16.37 -18.15
N VAL A 284 -20.02 17.06 -18.69
CA VAL A 284 -19.29 16.62 -19.89
C VAL A 284 -17.92 16.06 -19.50
N VAL A 285 -17.53 14.96 -20.15
CA VAL A 285 -16.24 14.31 -19.97
C VAL A 285 -15.65 13.87 -21.31
N GLU A 286 -14.33 14.00 -21.47
CA GLU A 286 -13.60 13.31 -22.53
C GLU A 286 -13.36 11.86 -22.08
N ALA A 287 -14.17 10.94 -22.58
CA ALA A 287 -14.05 9.53 -22.23
C ALA A 287 -13.24 8.75 -23.27
N TRP A 288 -12.50 7.74 -22.80
CA TRP A 288 -11.90 6.71 -23.63
C TRP A 288 -12.78 5.47 -23.59
N THR A 289 -13.22 5.02 -24.73
CA THR A 289 -14.30 4.06 -24.83
C THR A 289 -13.96 2.90 -25.74
N TYR A 290 -14.64 1.77 -25.58
CA TYR A 290 -14.68 0.71 -26.58
C TYR A 290 -15.95 0.84 -27.43
N ASN A 291 -15.82 0.85 -28.75
CA ASN A 291 -16.93 1.01 -29.71
C ASN A 291 -17.77 2.30 -29.55
N GLY A 292 -17.24 3.29 -28.80
CA GLY A 292 -17.99 4.48 -28.45
C GLY A 292 -18.98 4.29 -27.31
N GLU A 293 -18.93 3.16 -26.59
CA GLU A 293 -19.76 2.85 -25.43
C GLU A 293 -18.91 2.87 -24.16
N VAL A 294 -19.52 3.28 -23.05
CA VAL A 294 -18.93 3.20 -21.73
C VAL A 294 -19.25 1.84 -21.15
N ALA A 295 -18.23 1.17 -20.60
CA ALA A 295 -18.39 -0.10 -19.92
C ALA A 295 -19.19 -1.14 -20.72
N PRO A 296 -18.83 -1.45 -22.00
CA PRO A 296 -19.55 -2.46 -22.76
C PRO A 296 -19.51 -3.81 -22.06
N GLU A 297 -20.59 -4.57 -22.24
CA GLU A 297 -20.71 -5.91 -21.68
C GLU A 297 -20.43 -6.98 -22.74
N LEU A 298 -19.48 -7.87 -22.46
CA LEU A 298 -19.22 -9.08 -23.22
C LEU A 298 -19.80 -10.28 -22.48
N ARG A 299 -20.48 -11.18 -23.18
CA ARG A 299 -21.06 -12.40 -22.61
C ARG A 299 -20.59 -13.64 -23.36
N ALA A 300 -20.29 -14.72 -22.62
CA ALA A 300 -19.99 -16.04 -23.15
C ALA A 300 -20.67 -17.11 -22.32
N GLN A 301 -20.82 -18.31 -22.86
CA GLN A 301 -21.18 -19.47 -22.05
C GLN A 301 -19.93 -20.20 -21.57
N GLN A 302 -20.02 -20.81 -20.40
CA GLN A 302 -18.95 -21.67 -19.90
C GLN A 302 -18.59 -22.75 -20.87
N GLY A 303 -17.34 -22.78 -21.29
CA GLY A 303 -16.77 -23.70 -22.27
C GLY A 303 -16.64 -23.12 -23.69
N ASP A 304 -17.19 -21.91 -23.94
CA ASP A 304 -17.01 -21.26 -25.26
C ASP A 304 -15.55 -20.87 -25.50
N MET A 305 -15.12 -20.99 -26.76
CA MET A 305 -13.88 -20.39 -27.25
C MET A 305 -14.19 -18.94 -27.63
N VAL A 306 -13.70 -18.01 -26.83
CA VAL A 306 -13.90 -16.57 -27.01
C VAL A 306 -12.75 -15.98 -27.82
N GLU A 307 -13.08 -15.17 -28.83
CA GLU A 307 -12.11 -14.37 -29.58
C GLU A 307 -12.48 -12.90 -29.52
N VAL A 308 -11.55 -12.04 -29.05
CA VAL A 308 -11.75 -10.60 -28.94
C VAL A 308 -10.65 -9.89 -29.72
N LYS A 309 -11.05 -9.18 -30.80
CA LYS A 309 -10.16 -8.34 -31.56
C LYS A 309 -10.20 -6.91 -31.04
N LEU A 310 -9.09 -6.45 -30.46
CA LEU A 310 -8.86 -5.06 -30.08
C LEU A 310 -8.28 -4.29 -31.27
N ILE A 311 -8.83 -3.12 -31.57
CA ILE A 311 -8.25 -2.14 -32.50
C ILE A 311 -8.07 -0.82 -31.74
N ASN A 312 -6.88 -0.25 -31.80
CA ASN A 312 -6.67 1.11 -31.30
C ASN A 312 -6.90 2.12 -32.44
N LYS A 313 -7.92 2.95 -32.31
CA LYS A 313 -8.24 3.97 -33.32
C LYS A 313 -7.41 5.23 -33.17
N ASN A 314 -7.33 5.78 -31.94
CA ASN A 314 -6.71 7.09 -31.71
C ASN A 314 -6.21 7.33 -30.27
N ILE A 315 -5.89 6.27 -29.51
CA ILE A 315 -5.27 6.40 -28.19
C ILE A 315 -3.74 6.42 -28.38
N ASP A 316 -3.15 7.61 -28.37
CA ASP A 316 -1.75 7.83 -28.75
C ASP A 316 -0.73 7.06 -27.89
N LYS A 317 -1.07 6.79 -26.63
CA LYS A 317 -0.23 6.02 -25.70
C LYS A 317 -0.27 4.51 -25.92
N GLY A 318 -1.06 4.06 -26.90
CA GLY A 318 -1.36 2.65 -27.10
C GLY A 318 -2.36 2.10 -26.10
N VAL A 319 -2.85 0.89 -26.30
CA VAL A 319 -3.84 0.23 -25.45
C VAL A 319 -3.58 -1.27 -25.36
N THR A 320 -4.08 -1.93 -24.32
CA THR A 320 -4.19 -3.38 -24.18
C THR A 320 -5.53 -3.75 -23.53
N ILE A 321 -5.83 -5.04 -23.41
CA ILE A 321 -6.93 -5.53 -22.58
C ILE A 321 -6.40 -6.59 -21.63
N HIS A 322 -6.51 -6.33 -20.32
CA HIS A 322 -6.35 -7.30 -19.26
C HIS A 322 -7.73 -7.85 -18.86
N TRP A 323 -7.80 -9.16 -18.65
CA TRP A 323 -9.01 -9.89 -18.26
C TRP A 323 -9.03 -10.09 -16.75
N HIS A 324 -9.42 -9.05 -16.02
CA HIS A 324 -9.30 -8.99 -14.58
C HIS A 324 -10.08 -10.09 -13.87
N GLY A 325 -9.37 -10.90 -13.09
CA GLY A 325 -9.89 -12.01 -12.32
C GLY A 325 -10.26 -13.22 -13.16
N TYR A 326 -9.83 -13.29 -14.41
CA TYR A 326 -10.08 -14.40 -15.30
C TYR A 326 -8.79 -15.16 -15.64
N ASP A 327 -8.78 -16.49 -15.47
CA ASP A 327 -7.61 -17.31 -15.75
C ASP A 327 -7.48 -17.56 -17.25
N VAL A 328 -6.82 -16.65 -17.92
CA VAL A 328 -6.47 -16.79 -19.34
C VAL A 328 -5.10 -17.49 -19.49
N PRO A 329 -4.76 -18.09 -20.66
CA PRO A 329 -3.39 -18.40 -20.99
C PRO A 329 -2.50 -17.15 -20.89
N ASN A 330 -1.28 -17.28 -20.35
CA ASN A 330 -0.46 -16.10 -20.00
C ASN A 330 -0.21 -15.13 -21.16
N ALA A 331 -0.04 -15.62 -22.41
CA ALA A 331 0.10 -14.75 -23.58
C ALA A 331 -1.15 -13.90 -23.91
N MET A 332 -2.29 -14.16 -23.24
CA MET A 332 -3.56 -13.45 -23.42
C MET A 332 -3.89 -12.52 -22.27
N ASP A 333 -3.00 -12.37 -21.27
CA ASP A 333 -3.21 -11.58 -20.07
C ASP A 333 -3.28 -10.05 -20.31
N GLY A 334 -2.66 -9.58 -21.39
CA GLY A 334 -2.78 -8.19 -21.83
C GLY A 334 -1.91 -7.17 -21.10
N VAL A 335 -0.86 -7.61 -20.40
CA VAL A 335 0.09 -6.71 -19.71
C VAL A 335 1.21 -6.32 -20.69
N PRO A 336 1.33 -5.01 -21.03
CA PRO A 336 2.31 -4.55 -22.00
C PRO A 336 3.75 -4.70 -21.46
N GLY A 337 4.64 -5.24 -22.29
CA GLY A 337 6.03 -5.49 -21.89
C GLY A 337 6.25 -6.77 -21.08
N MET A 338 5.17 -7.47 -20.74
CA MET A 338 5.21 -8.77 -20.07
C MET A 338 4.61 -9.87 -20.96
N THR A 339 3.36 -9.71 -21.38
CA THR A 339 2.63 -10.74 -22.13
C THR A 339 2.35 -10.34 -23.58
N GLN A 340 2.47 -9.06 -23.91
CA GLN A 340 2.33 -8.52 -25.27
C GLN A 340 3.03 -7.17 -25.42
N ASN A 341 3.11 -6.66 -26.64
CA ASN A 341 3.38 -5.26 -26.91
C ASN A 341 2.08 -4.45 -26.88
N VAL A 342 2.21 -3.16 -26.54
CA VAL A 342 1.11 -2.20 -26.64
C VAL A 342 0.58 -2.12 -28.07
N VAL A 343 -0.73 -1.98 -28.23
CA VAL A 343 -1.41 -1.80 -29.52
C VAL A 343 -1.45 -0.31 -29.82
N ASN A 344 -0.61 0.14 -30.76
CA ASN A 344 -0.51 1.56 -31.18
C ASN A 344 -1.69 1.98 -32.06
N PRO A 345 -1.91 3.29 -32.26
CA PRO A 345 -2.95 3.79 -33.17
C PRO A 345 -2.86 3.16 -34.57
N GLY A 346 -3.98 2.58 -35.01
CA GLY A 346 -4.07 1.85 -36.28
C GLY A 346 -3.70 0.37 -36.23
N GLU A 347 -3.13 -0.11 -35.13
CA GLU A 347 -2.80 -1.51 -34.92
C GLU A 347 -3.95 -2.29 -34.29
N SER A 348 -3.80 -3.61 -34.21
CA SER A 348 -4.75 -4.50 -33.54
C SER A 348 -4.06 -5.69 -32.88
N PHE A 349 -4.69 -6.24 -31.85
CA PHE A 349 -4.31 -7.51 -31.21
C PHE A 349 -5.55 -8.40 -31.06
N THR A 350 -5.37 -9.71 -31.10
CA THR A 350 -6.46 -10.66 -30.95
C THR A 350 -6.21 -11.55 -29.74
N TYR A 351 -7.09 -11.43 -28.75
CA TYR A 351 -7.14 -12.31 -27.58
C TYR A 351 -8.01 -13.51 -27.92
N LYS A 352 -7.56 -14.69 -27.52
CA LYS A 352 -8.32 -15.92 -27.76
C LYS A 352 -8.10 -16.91 -26.63
N PHE A 353 -9.17 -17.26 -25.94
CA PHE A 353 -9.13 -18.14 -24.77
C PHE A 353 -10.46 -18.85 -24.57
N ARG A 354 -10.44 -19.94 -23.81
CA ARG A 354 -11.65 -20.68 -23.46
C ARG A 354 -12.27 -20.11 -22.17
N ALA A 355 -13.59 -19.89 -22.21
CA ALA A 355 -14.35 -19.39 -21.08
C ALA A 355 -14.68 -20.51 -20.08
N GLU A 356 -13.71 -20.94 -19.26
CA GLU A 356 -13.87 -22.09 -18.35
C GLU A 356 -14.58 -21.74 -17.05
N GLN A 357 -14.43 -20.52 -16.55
CA GLN A 357 -14.93 -20.08 -15.24
C GLN A 357 -16.19 -19.26 -15.41
N ALA A 358 -17.33 -19.78 -14.95
CA ALA A 358 -18.59 -19.02 -14.93
C ALA A 358 -18.56 -17.99 -13.81
N GLY A 359 -19.02 -16.75 -14.09
CA GLY A 359 -19.02 -15.69 -13.08
C GLY A 359 -19.08 -14.29 -13.67
N THR A 360 -18.88 -13.32 -12.80
CA THR A 360 -18.81 -11.89 -13.12
C THR A 360 -17.38 -11.41 -13.08
N TYR A 361 -16.87 -11.03 -14.23
CA TYR A 361 -15.52 -10.51 -14.45
C TYR A 361 -15.60 -9.16 -15.15
N TRP A 362 -14.44 -8.52 -15.30
CA TRP A 362 -14.34 -7.29 -16.07
C TRP A 362 -13.02 -7.24 -16.83
N PHE A 363 -12.88 -6.32 -17.73
CA PHE A 363 -11.65 -6.11 -18.48
C PHE A 363 -11.33 -4.62 -18.54
N HIS A 364 -10.04 -4.32 -18.58
CA HIS A 364 -9.57 -2.95 -18.67
C HIS A 364 -8.22 -2.86 -19.35
N SER A 365 -7.83 -1.66 -19.78
CA SER A 365 -6.50 -1.46 -20.32
C SER A 365 -5.46 -1.53 -19.21
N HIS A 366 -4.35 -2.22 -19.50
CA HIS A 366 -3.20 -2.33 -18.60
C HIS A 366 -2.01 -1.48 -19.07
N GLN A 367 -2.18 -0.68 -20.12
CA GLN A 367 -1.19 0.30 -20.57
C GLN A 367 -1.44 1.63 -19.85
N GLN A 368 -0.50 2.05 -18.97
CA GLN A 368 -0.71 3.18 -18.06
C GLN A 368 -2.07 3.08 -17.37
N ALA A 369 -2.29 1.97 -16.68
CA ALA A 369 -3.59 1.55 -16.18
C ALA A 369 -4.30 2.62 -15.35
N ALA A 370 -3.57 3.32 -14.45
CA ALA A 370 -4.12 4.40 -13.64
C ALA A 370 -4.76 5.52 -14.47
N GLU A 371 -4.21 5.87 -15.62
CA GLU A 371 -4.77 6.88 -16.52
C GLU A 371 -5.89 6.32 -17.39
N GLN A 372 -5.67 5.16 -18.00
CA GLN A 372 -6.57 4.62 -19.01
C GLN A 372 -7.88 4.13 -18.40
N VAL A 373 -7.85 3.50 -17.23
CA VAL A 373 -9.05 3.12 -16.48
C VAL A 373 -9.79 4.37 -16.02
N ARG A 374 -9.07 5.38 -15.47
CA ARG A 374 -9.68 6.66 -15.06
C ARG A 374 -10.39 7.37 -16.21
N ASN A 375 -9.94 7.19 -17.44
CA ASN A 375 -10.57 7.78 -18.61
C ASN A 375 -11.66 6.90 -19.25
N GLY A 376 -11.88 5.65 -18.74
CA GLY A 376 -13.04 4.83 -19.12
C GLY A 376 -12.73 3.59 -19.98
N LEU A 377 -11.46 3.20 -20.17
CA LEU A 377 -11.12 1.96 -20.90
C LEU A 377 -11.32 0.71 -20.04
N PHE A 378 -12.57 0.38 -19.79
CA PHE A 378 -13.01 -0.83 -19.07
C PHE A 378 -14.37 -1.33 -19.59
N GLY A 379 -14.73 -2.57 -19.28
CA GLY A 379 -16.01 -3.18 -19.56
C GLY A 379 -16.20 -4.44 -18.73
N SER A 380 -17.42 -5.02 -18.74
CA SER A 380 -17.72 -6.27 -18.06
C SER A 380 -17.57 -7.48 -18.98
N PHE A 381 -17.11 -8.59 -18.39
CA PHE A 381 -17.07 -9.89 -19.01
C PHE A 381 -17.87 -10.89 -18.16
N ILE A 382 -19.00 -11.33 -18.67
CA ILE A 382 -19.92 -12.23 -17.97
C ILE A 382 -19.84 -13.60 -18.63
N VAL A 383 -19.53 -14.62 -17.83
CA VAL A 383 -19.55 -16.02 -18.30
C VAL A 383 -20.71 -16.74 -17.62
N GLU A 384 -21.69 -17.10 -18.43
CA GLU A 384 -22.87 -17.81 -17.96
C GLU A 384 -22.55 -19.28 -17.71
N PRO A 385 -23.02 -19.90 -16.63
CA PRO A 385 -22.78 -21.30 -16.35
C PRO A 385 -23.51 -22.19 -17.36
N LYS A 386 -22.88 -23.26 -17.79
CA LYS A 386 -23.44 -24.23 -18.75
C LYS A 386 -24.72 -24.93 -18.25
N LYS A 387 -24.87 -24.99 -16.92
CA LYS A 387 -26.07 -25.48 -16.24
C LYS A 387 -26.43 -24.45 -15.16
N GLU A 388 -27.44 -23.67 -15.46
CA GLU A 388 -28.03 -22.79 -14.45
C GLU A 388 -28.68 -23.61 -13.34
N THR A 389 -28.24 -23.40 -12.12
CA THR A 389 -28.85 -23.96 -10.90
C THR A 389 -29.91 -23.02 -10.33
N ILE A 390 -29.82 -21.72 -10.58
CA ILE A 390 -30.76 -20.68 -10.14
C ILE A 390 -30.95 -19.72 -11.32
N ARG A 391 -32.20 -19.61 -11.79
CA ARG A 391 -32.56 -18.63 -12.81
C ARG A 391 -33.13 -17.37 -12.15
N TYR A 392 -32.57 -16.23 -12.52
CA TYR A 392 -33.08 -14.92 -12.12
C TYR A 392 -34.02 -14.37 -13.20
N ASP A 393 -35.09 -13.65 -12.77
CA ASP A 393 -36.02 -13.00 -13.69
C ASP A 393 -35.38 -11.76 -14.34
N GLU A 394 -34.53 -11.06 -13.58
CA GLU A 394 -33.83 -9.86 -14.02
C GLU A 394 -32.35 -9.90 -13.61
N GLU A 395 -31.48 -9.51 -14.52
CA GLU A 395 -30.05 -9.29 -14.25
C GLU A 395 -29.65 -7.86 -14.60
N VAL A 396 -28.84 -7.23 -13.74
CA VAL A 396 -28.36 -5.88 -13.95
C VAL A 396 -26.89 -5.82 -13.60
N THR A 397 -26.05 -5.44 -14.56
CA THR A 397 -24.61 -5.21 -14.35
C THR A 397 -24.39 -3.73 -14.10
N LEU A 398 -23.70 -3.41 -13.00
CA LEU A 398 -23.41 -2.05 -12.57
C LEU A 398 -21.89 -1.93 -12.33
N ILE A 399 -21.22 -1.15 -13.17
CA ILE A 399 -19.79 -0.83 -13.01
C ILE A 399 -19.71 0.58 -12.46
N ASN A 400 -19.25 0.74 -11.21
CA ASN A 400 -19.04 2.07 -10.66
C ASN A 400 -17.67 2.62 -11.04
N HIS A 401 -17.63 3.92 -11.30
CA HIS A 401 -16.44 4.64 -11.72
C HIS A 401 -16.51 6.12 -11.34
N ASN A 402 -15.37 6.77 -11.17
CA ASN A 402 -15.27 8.22 -10.96
C ASN A 402 -14.80 8.90 -12.25
N TRP A 403 -15.59 9.83 -12.74
CA TRP A 403 -15.30 10.66 -13.91
C TRP A 403 -14.76 12.04 -13.51
N ASN A 404 -13.67 12.48 -14.16
CA ASN A 404 -13.22 13.86 -14.10
C ASN A 404 -14.00 14.67 -15.16
N THR A 405 -15.00 15.43 -14.73
CA THR A 405 -15.86 16.20 -15.64
C THR A 405 -15.52 17.69 -15.61
N ASP A 406 -16.11 18.46 -16.53
CA ASP A 406 -16.09 19.92 -16.55
C ASP A 406 -16.66 20.56 -15.27
N GLN A 407 -17.45 19.82 -14.48
CA GLN A 407 -18.08 20.24 -13.22
C GLN A 407 -17.41 19.63 -11.97
N GLY A 408 -16.24 19.00 -12.11
CA GLY A 408 -15.51 18.31 -11.05
C GLY A 408 -15.69 16.79 -11.11
N GLU A 409 -15.18 16.11 -10.07
CA GLU A 409 -15.28 14.64 -9.99
C GLU A 409 -16.72 14.19 -9.73
N ARG A 410 -17.17 13.19 -10.49
CA ARG A 410 -18.50 12.58 -10.42
C ARG A 410 -18.38 11.06 -10.36
N THR A 411 -18.98 10.45 -9.35
CA THR A 411 -19.17 8.99 -9.32
C THR A 411 -20.39 8.60 -10.12
N ALA A 412 -20.30 7.52 -10.90
CA ALA A 412 -21.37 7.04 -11.76
C ALA A 412 -21.38 5.51 -11.86
N PHE A 413 -22.49 4.92 -12.24
CA PHE A 413 -22.57 3.58 -12.82
C PHE A 413 -22.53 3.71 -14.34
N GLY A 414 -21.39 3.40 -14.97
CA GLY A 414 -21.16 3.72 -16.36
C GLY A 414 -21.21 5.23 -16.60
N ASP A 415 -22.21 5.70 -17.34
CA ASP A 415 -22.50 7.14 -17.59
C ASP A 415 -23.63 7.71 -16.70
N GLN A 416 -24.18 6.88 -15.79
CA GLN A 416 -25.32 7.22 -14.93
C GLN A 416 -24.83 7.71 -13.56
N ASP A 417 -24.63 9.01 -13.42
CA ASP A 417 -24.23 9.67 -12.16
C ASP A 417 -25.41 10.11 -11.29
N ARG A 418 -26.64 9.66 -11.64
CA ARG A 418 -27.89 9.85 -10.90
C ARG A 418 -28.56 8.52 -10.62
N ILE A 419 -29.62 8.55 -9.78
CA ILE A 419 -30.43 7.36 -9.51
C ILE A 419 -31.15 6.92 -10.78
N GLN A 420 -30.81 5.74 -11.27
CA GLN A 420 -31.53 5.03 -12.31
C GLN A 420 -32.85 4.51 -11.75
N ARG A 421 -33.85 4.35 -12.56
CA ARG A 421 -35.16 3.81 -12.18
C ARG A 421 -35.53 2.64 -13.05
N LYS A 422 -35.80 1.49 -12.42
CA LYS A 422 -36.16 0.25 -13.11
C LYS A 422 -37.45 -0.31 -12.54
N GLN A 423 -38.44 -0.49 -13.41
CA GLN A 423 -39.70 -1.13 -13.03
C GLN A 423 -39.53 -2.65 -13.04
N VAL A 424 -39.91 -3.31 -11.95
CA VAL A 424 -39.89 -4.77 -11.80
C VAL A 424 -41.06 -5.20 -10.96
N GLU A 425 -41.81 -6.19 -11.44
CA GLU A 425 -42.97 -6.71 -10.73
C GLU A 425 -42.61 -7.34 -9.38
N PRO A 426 -43.42 -7.18 -8.32
CA PRO A 426 -43.24 -7.88 -7.06
C PRO A 426 -43.17 -9.41 -7.24
N GLY A 427 -42.33 -10.06 -6.46
CA GLY A 427 -42.09 -11.52 -6.53
C GLY A 427 -41.00 -11.93 -7.52
N LYS A 428 -40.54 -11.06 -8.41
CA LYS A 428 -39.46 -11.34 -9.34
C LYS A 428 -38.12 -11.38 -8.62
N THR A 429 -37.27 -12.30 -9.04
CA THR A 429 -35.89 -12.44 -8.52
C THR A 429 -34.93 -11.60 -9.34
N ILE A 430 -34.12 -10.80 -8.66
CA ILE A 430 -33.18 -9.88 -9.27
C ILE A 430 -31.75 -10.28 -8.89
N LYS A 431 -30.84 -10.28 -9.87
CA LYS A 431 -29.41 -10.41 -9.68
C LYS A 431 -28.72 -9.11 -10.08
N LEU A 432 -27.95 -8.55 -9.18
CA LEU A 432 -27.08 -7.41 -9.43
C LEU A 432 -25.64 -7.90 -9.52
N ARG A 433 -24.99 -7.60 -10.62
CA ARG A 433 -23.56 -7.83 -10.83
C ARG A 433 -22.83 -6.50 -10.61
N LEU A 434 -22.15 -6.40 -9.47
CA LEU A 434 -21.50 -5.16 -9.05
C LEU A 434 -20.00 -5.27 -9.28
N ILE A 435 -19.45 -4.29 -10.00
CA ILE A 435 -18.02 -4.21 -10.34
C ILE A 435 -17.52 -2.84 -9.89
N ASN A 436 -16.39 -2.80 -9.18
CA ASN A 436 -15.77 -1.55 -8.77
C ASN A 436 -14.54 -1.23 -9.64
N ALA A 437 -14.72 -0.44 -10.68
CA ALA A 437 -13.64 0.08 -11.53
C ALA A 437 -13.06 1.41 -11.01
N ASN A 438 -13.32 1.78 -9.75
CA ASN A 438 -12.80 2.98 -9.12
C ASN A 438 -11.44 2.71 -8.46
N ASN A 439 -10.70 3.75 -8.19
CA ASN A 439 -9.39 3.73 -7.48
C ASN A 439 -9.52 3.65 -5.94
N GLN A 440 -10.69 3.37 -5.40
CA GLN A 440 -10.95 3.28 -3.97
C GLN A 440 -12.06 2.25 -3.72
N SER A 441 -12.03 1.63 -2.54
CA SER A 441 -13.16 0.81 -2.10
C SER A 441 -14.41 1.65 -2.00
N GLN A 442 -15.53 1.08 -2.44
CA GLN A 442 -16.84 1.72 -2.41
C GLN A 442 -17.80 0.98 -1.48
N LYS A 443 -18.59 1.75 -0.75
CA LYS A 443 -19.60 1.22 0.14
C LYS A 443 -20.96 1.23 -0.56
N TYR A 444 -21.69 0.13 -0.45
CA TYR A 444 -23.01 -0.06 -1.01
C TYR A 444 -24.00 -0.39 0.11
N LEU A 445 -25.23 0.06 -0.06
CA LEU A 445 -26.35 -0.32 0.79
C LEU A 445 -27.57 -0.62 -0.09
N LEU A 446 -28.10 -1.85 0.01
CA LEU A 446 -29.37 -2.23 -0.59
C LEU A 446 -30.46 -2.08 0.46
N GLN A 447 -31.39 -1.16 0.23
CA GLN A 447 -32.46 -0.79 1.17
C GLN A 447 -33.81 -1.25 0.65
N GLY A 448 -34.68 -1.67 1.55
CA GLY A 448 -36.05 -2.08 1.23
C GLY A 448 -36.19 -3.57 0.92
N SER A 449 -35.15 -4.38 0.99
CA SER A 449 -35.23 -5.83 0.90
C SER A 449 -34.07 -6.49 1.57
N ASP A 450 -34.32 -7.60 2.24
CA ASP A 450 -33.26 -8.55 2.55
C ASP A 450 -32.61 -9.07 1.27
N TYR A 451 -31.34 -9.36 1.30
CA TYR A 451 -30.59 -9.76 0.12
C TYR A 451 -29.49 -10.79 0.44
N LYS A 452 -28.92 -11.39 -0.57
CA LYS A 452 -27.80 -12.32 -0.45
C LYS A 452 -26.64 -11.87 -1.33
N ILE A 453 -25.43 -12.00 -0.84
CA ILE A 453 -24.23 -11.95 -1.69
C ILE A 453 -23.97 -13.37 -2.16
N THR A 454 -24.13 -13.61 -3.44
CA THR A 454 -24.12 -14.95 -4.04
C THR A 454 -22.77 -15.33 -4.64
N SER A 455 -21.91 -14.32 -4.92
CA SER A 455 -20.57 -14.52 -5.46
C SER A 455 -19.63 -13.40 -4.99
N ILE A 456 -18.38 -13.75 -4.78
CA ILE A 456 -17.25 -12.83 -4.57
C ILE A 456 -16.24 -13.10 -5.68
N ASP A 457 -15.83 -12.07 -6.40
CA ASP A 457 -14.80 -12.11 -7.45
C ASP A 457 -15.00 -13.28 -8.45
N GLY A 458 -16.26 -13.43 -8.94
CA GLY A 458 -16.66 -14.49 -9.86
C GLY A 458 -16.90 -15.84 -9.20
N THR A 459 -16.41 -16.09 -7.98
CA THR A 459 -16.55 -17.38 -7.28
C THR A 459 -17.85 -17.45 -6.48
N PRO A 460 -18.72 -18.45 -6.72
CA PRO A 460 -19.99 -18.61 -5.99
C PRO A 460 -19.79 -18.93 -4.50
N ILE A 461 -20.59 -18.30 -3.64
CA ILE A 461 -20.65 -18.60 -2.21
C ILE A 461 -21.57 -19.78 -1.97
N GLN A 462 -21.11 -20.76 -1.20
CA GLN A 462 -21.92 -21.91 -0.84
C GLN A 462 -22.94 -21.54 0.27
N GLN A 463 -24.22 -21.81 0.01
CA GLN A 463 -25.35 -21.54 0.91
C GLN A 463 -25.32 -20.12 1.50
N PRO A 464 -25.38 -19.06 0.66
CA PRO A 464 -25.33 -17.69 1.12
C PRO A 464 -26.52 -17.38 2.04
N GLU A 465 -26.24 -16.73 3.16
CA GLU A 465 -27.23 -16.33 4.15
C GLU A 465 -27.96 -15.04 3.73
N SER A 466 -29.14 -14.81 4.30
CA SER A 466 -29.86 -13.55 4.10
C SER A 466 -29.24 -12.46 4.96
N LEU A 467 -28.93 -11.32 4.35
CA LEU A 467 -28.49 -10.09 4.99
C LEU A 467 -29.66 -9.11 5.06
N SER A 468 -29.77 -8.37 6.17
CA SER A 468 -30.82 -7.36 6.28
C SER A 468 -30.53 -6.14 5.40
N ASP A 469 -31.59 -5.40 5.07
CA ASP A 469 -31.56 -4.15 4.32
C ASP A 469 -30.79 -3.00 5.01
N GLN A 470 -30.31 -3.21 6.24
CA GLN A 470 -29.43 -2.30 6.98
C GLN A 470 -27.96 -2.75 7.02
N THR A 471 -27.64 -3.88 6.38
CA THR A 471 -26.26 -4.35 6.25
C THR A 471 -25.63 -3.73 5.01
N ALA A 472 -24.65 -2.87 5.20
CA ALA A 472 -23.84 -2.36 4.10
C ALA A 472 -22.75 -3.36 3.72
N PHE A 473 -22.26 -3.29 2.50
CA PHE A 473 -21.07 -4.03 2.09
C PHE A 473 -20.07 -3.10 1.39
N ARG A 474 -18.79 -3.44 1.52
CA ARG A 474 -17.70 -2.69 0.89
C ARG A 474 -17.10 -3.53 -0.22
N LEU A 475 -17.02 -2.96 -1.41
CA LEU A 475 -16.41 -3.57 -2.57
C LEU A 475 -15.05 -2.91 -2.83
N ALA A 476 -14.00 -3.70 -2.81
CA ALA A 476 -12.64 -3.23 -3.06
C ALA A 476 -12.49 -2.65 -4.48
N ALA A 477 -11.50 -1.79 -4.72
CA ALA A 477 -11.13 -1.43 -6.08
C ALA A 477 -10.71 -2.70 -6.84
N GLY A 478 -11.26 -2.92 -8.04
CA GLY A 478 -11.10 -4.16 -8.82
C GLY A 478 -12.04 -5.30 -8.43
N GLY A 479 -12.63 -5.28 -7.23
CA GLY A 479 -13.47 -6.36 -6.74
C GLY A 479 -14.85 -6.44 -7.40
N ARG A 480 -15.50 -7.62 -7.29
CA ARG A 480 -16.85 -7.90 -7.84
C ARG A 480 -17.67 -8.67 -6.83
N TYR A 481 -18.94 -8.25 -6.66
CA TYR A 481 -19.94 -9.01 -5.92
C TYR A 481 -21.20 -9.23 -6.76
N ASP A 482 -21.71 -10.46 -6.75
CA ASP A 482 -23.08 -10.73 -7.22
C ASP A 482 -24.04 -10.69 -6.02
N VAL A 483 -25.07 -9.87 -6.11
CA VAL A 483 -26.08 -9.68 -5.08
C VAL A 483 -27.44 -10.08 -5.60
N SER A 484 -28.22 -10.85 -4.84
CA SER A 484 -29.57 -11.23 -5.24
C SER A 484 -30.60 -10.90 -4.17
N PHE A 485 -31.79 -10.52 -4.62
CA PHE A 485 -32.96 -10.30 -3.79
C PHE A 485 -34.26 -10.61 -4.55
N THR A 486 -35.33 -10.74 -3.83
CA THR A 486 -36.69 -10.87 -4.43
C THR A 486 -37.39 -9.52 -4.30
N MET A 487 -37.94 -9.00 -5.39
CA MET A 487 -38.66 -7.73 -5.40
C MET A 487 -39.86 -7.78 -4.47
N PRO A 488 -39.94 -6.96 -3.41
CA PRO A 488 -41.08 -6.86 -2.55
C PRO A 488 -42.20 -5.99 -3.21
N ASP A 489 -43.29 -5.77 -2.49
CA ASP A 489 -44.41 -4.89 -2.92
C ASP A 489 -44.09 -3.39 -2.74
N HIS A 490 -42.92 -3.04 -2.27
CA HIS A 490 -42.44 -1.67 -2.06
C HIS A 490 -41.06 -1.46 -2.73
N PRO A 491 -40.65 -0.22 -2.95
CA PRO A 491 -39.43 0.08 -3.67
C PRO A 491 -38.16 -0.41 -2.96
N VAL A 492 -37.16 -0.85 -3.75
CA VAL A 492 -35.84 -1.26 -3.31
C VAL A 492 -34.80 -0.35 -3.95
N LEU A 493 -33.87 0.19 -3.13
CA LEU A 493 -32.84 1.09 -3.58
C LEU A 493 -31.44 0.51 -3.30
N LEU A 494 -30.64 0.27 -4.34
CA LEU A 494 -29.21 0.15 -4.18
C LEU A 494 -28.59 1.55 -4.29
N LYS A 495 -27.90 1.97 -3.24
CA LYS A 495 -27.18 3.24 -3.19
C LYS A 495 -25.67 3.03 -3.04
N LEU A 496 -24.90 3.89 -3.70
CA LEU A 496 -23.46 3.97 -3.60
C LEU A 496 -23.05 5.10 -2.63
N GLY A 497 -22.12 4.81 -1.72
CA GLY A 497 -21.52 5.78 -0.81
C GLY A 497 -22.34 6.09 0.43
N GLU A 498 -21.83 7.01 1.25
CA GLU A 498 -22.42 7.46 2.52
C GLU A 498 -23.38 8.64 2.34
N SER A 499 -23.42 9.21 1.13
CA SER A 499 -24.18 10.43 0.85
C SER A 499 -25.68 10.23 1.04
N THR A 500 -26.31 11.12 1.79
CA THR A 500 -27.78 11.28 1.85
C THR A 500 -28.31 12.06 0.66
N ASP A 501 -27.46 12.37 -0.32
CA ASP A 501 -27.85 13.05 -1.55
C ASP A 501 -28.78 12.16 -2.36
N ALA A 502 -30.00 12.63 -2.55
CA ALA A 502 -31.01 11.95 -3.35
C ALA A 502 -30.67 11.90 -4.85
N GLU A 503 -29.68 12.68 -5.28
CA GLU A 503 -29.29 12.79 -6.68
C GLU A 503 -28.02 11.98 -7.03
N GLY A 504 -27.34 11.37 -6.02
CA GLY A 504 -26.13 10.56 -6.26
C GLY A 504 -26.40 9.25 -6.97
N PRO A 505 -25.36 8.53 -7.43
CA PRO A 505 -25.51 7.30 -8.21
C PRO A 505 -26.18 6.18 -7.41
N GLY A 506 -27.09 5.48 -8.05
CA GLY A 506 -27.86 4.38 -7.48
C GLY A 506 -28.81 3.75 -8.50
N ILE A 507 -29.52 2.71 -8.09
CA ILE A 507 -30.62 2.16 -8.85
C ILE A 507 -31.83 1.88 -7.95
N LEU A 508 -32.96 2.43 -8.32
CA LEU A 508 -34.25 2.26 -7.65
C LEU A 508 -35.11 1.29 -8.43
N PHE A 509 -35.44 0.17 -7.80
CA PHE A 509 -36.45 -0.79 -8.31
C PHE A 509 -37.81 -0.46 -7.71
N TYR A 510 -38.85 -0.50 -8.53
CA TYR A 510 -40.23 -0.20 -8.11
C TYR A 510 -41.24 -1.05 -8.88
N GLY A 511 -42.40 -1.31 -8.27
CA GLY A 511 -43.49 -2.04 -8.90
C GLY A 511 -44.31 -1.16 -9.86
N ASP A 512 -45.53 -0.76 -9.45
CA ASP A 512 -46.49 -0.05 -10.34
C ASP A 512 -46.08 1.40 -10.62
N ALA A 513 -45.57 2.13 -9.61
CA ALA A 513 -45.16 3.53 -9.76
C ALA A 513 -43.93 3.85 -8.93
N PRO A 514 -43.00 4.70 -9.45
CA PRO A 514 -41.89 5.14 -8.67
C PRO A 514 -42.35 6.02 -7.50
N PRO A 515 -41.71 5.92 -6.32
CA PRO A 515 -42.05 6.75 -5.17
C PRO A 515 -41.73 8.22 -5.44
N ASP A 516 -42.57 9.13 -4.91
CA ASP A 516 -42.36 10.59 -4.98
C ASP A 516 -41.13 11.01 -4.13
N THR A 517 -40.87 10.29 -3.06
CA THR A 517 -39.74 10.55 -2.15
C THR A 517 -38.96 9.27 -1.85
N ILE A 518 -37.64 9.37 -1.88
CA ILE A 518 -36.74 8.29 -1.51
C ILE A 518 -36.33 8.49 -0.06
N ARG A 519 -36.50 7.48 0.79
CA ARG A 519 -36.01 7.46 2.16
C ARG A 519 -34.67 6.74 2.17
N PHE A 520 -33.70 7.31 2.89
CA PHE A 520 -32.40 6.70 3.11
C PHE A 520 -32.34 6.13 4.52
N LEU A 521 -32.02 4.84 4.62
CA LEU A 521 -31.79 4.19 5.90
C LEU A 521 -30.33 4.40 6.33
N THR A 522 -30.09 4.39 7.63
CA THR A 522 -28.73 4.35 8.19
C THR A 522 -28.32 2.88 8.34
N GLU A 523 -27.13 2.55 7.94
CA GLU A 523 -26.57 1.21 8.15
C GLU A 523 -26.45 0.87 9.62
N SER A 524 -26.62 -0.39 9.98
CA SER A 524 -26.42 -0.92 11.34
C SER A 524 -25.21 -1.85 11.44
N SER A 525 -24.79 -2.43 10.31
CA SER A 525 -23.69 -3.40 10.22
C SER A 525 -22.98 -3.33 8.88
N LEU A 526 -21.76 -3.88 8.86
CA LEU A 526 -20.97 -4.08 7.64
C LEU A 526 -20.80 -5.57 7.40
N PHE A 527 -20.98 -5.98 6.15
CA PHE A 527 -20.73 -7.35 5.70
C PHE A 527 -19.27 -7.77 5.93
N ASP A 528 -19.10 -8.98 6.47
CA ASP A 528 -17.80 -9.61 6.71
C ASP A 528 -17.76 -11.00 6.02
N PRO A 529 -17.01 -11.16 4.92
CA PRO A 529 -16.93 -12.41 4.19
C PRO A 529 -16.34 -13.56 5.02
N SER A 530 -15.56 -13.27 6.06
CA SER A 530 -14.90 -14.29 6.89
C SER A 530 -15.86 -15.15 7.71
N ARG A 531 -17.14 -14.80 7.75
CA ARG A 531 -18.20 -15.45 8.54
C ARG A 531 -19.46 -15.73 7.73
N TYR A 532 -19.39 -15.62 6.41
CA TYR A 532 -20.58 -15.65 5.58
C TYR A 532 -20.65 -16.88 4.68
N GLY A 533 -21.82 -17.52 4.64
CA GLY A 533 -22.04 -18.74 3.88
C GLY A 533 -21.43 -19.98 4.53
N LYS A 534 -21.22 -21.01 3.76
CA LYS A 534 -20.50 -22.22 4.18
C LYS A 534 -19.20 -22.37 3.42
N PRO A 535 -18.17 -22.93 4.06
CA PRO A 535 -16.92 -23.22 3.35
C PRO A 535 -17.23 -24.09 2.12
N ALA A 536 -16.72 -23.70 0.97
CA ALA A 536 -16.59 -24.62 -0.15
C ALA A 536 -15.79 -25.84 0.31
N VAL A 537 -15.86 -26.96 -0.44
CA VAL A 537 -14.96 -28.08 -0.17
C VAL A 537 -13.54 -27.52 -0.25
N ASN A 538 -12.93 -27.32 0.91
CA ASN A 538 -11.66 -26.63 1.02
C ASN A 538 -10.55 -27.67 0.92
N GLU A 539 -9.72 -27.56 -0.11
CA GLU A 539 -8.51 -28.38 -0.25
C GLU A 539 -7.43 -28.01 0.79
N TRP A 540 -7.56 -26.80 1.41
CA TRP A 540 -6.62 -26.28 2.39
C TRP A 540 -7.05 -26.68 3.81
N THR A 541 -6.24 -27.48 4.48
CA THR A 541 -6.48 -27.93 5.86
C THR A 541 -5.35 -27.46 6.78
N ALA A 542 -5.53 -27.58 8.08
CA ALA A 542 -4.46 -27.29 9.04
C ALA A 542 -3.22 -28.21 8.87
N ALA A 543 -3.36 -29.34 8.16
CA ALA A 543 -2.29 -30.27 7.85
C ALA A 543 -1.68 -30.04 6.45
N THR A 544 -2.14 -29.02 5.69
CA THR A 544 -1.57 -28.71 4.39
C THR A 544 -0.15 -28.21 4.57
N GLU A 545 0.80 -28.91 3.96
CA GLU A 545 2.17 -28.44 3.81
C GLU A 545 2.26 -27.61 2.54
N PHE A 546 2.87 -26.44 2.64
CA PHE A 546 3.07 -25.53 1.52
C PHE A 546 4.49 -25.71 0.99
N ASP A 547 4.60 -25.76 -0.33
CA ASP A 547 5.89 -25.89 -1.00
C ASP A 547 6.67 -24.59 -0.91
N ARG A 548 5.95 -23.44 -0.94
CA ARG A 548 6.54 -22.10 -0.79
C ARG A 548 5.67 -21.20 0.09
N GLU A 549 6.34 -20.35 0.84
CA GLU A 549 5.69 -19.34 1.67
C GLU A 549 6.30 -17.97 1.40
N PHE A 550 5.46 -17.01 1.00
CA PHE A 550 5.87 -15.64 0.75
C PHE A 550 5.30 -14.69 1.81
N THR A 551 6.00 -13.58 2.03
CA THR A 551 5.51 -12.49 2.89
C THR A 551 5.57 -11.18 2.13
N MET A 552 4.44 -10.50 2.03
CA MET A 552 4.30 -9.17 1.43
C MET A 552 3.96 -8.15 2.50
N ILE A 553 4.92 -7.29 2.83
CA ILE A 553 4.74 -6.18 3.73
C ILE A 553 4.36 -4.95 2.90
N LEU A 554 3.09 -4.56 2.99
CA LEU A 554 2.56 -3.39 2.32
C LEU A 554 2.85 -2.14 3.17
N GLY A 555 3.50 -1.17 2.58
CA GLY A 555 3.98 0.00 3.30
C GLY A 555 4.04 1.25 2.44
N ASN A 556 4.64 2.28 3.01
CA ASN A 556 4.82 3.55 2.32
C ASN A 556 6.07 4.28 2.80
N ARG A 557 6.64 5.12 1.94
CA ARG A 557 7.77 6.00 2.27
C ARG A 557 7.79 7.24 1.37
N MET A 558 8.49 8.29 1.81
CA MET A 558 8.88 9.38 0.91
C MET A 558 10.14 8.97 0.14
N GLY A 559 10.18 9.25 -1.16
CA GLY A 559 11.33 8.88 -1.98
C GLY A 559 11.18 9.33 -3.44
N PHE A 560 12.10 8.88 -4.27
CA PHE A 560 12.05 9.14 -5.70
C PHE A 560 11.52 7.91 -6.45
N TYR A 561 10.68 8.14 -7.45
CA TYR A 561 10.23 7.17 -8.43
C TYR A 561 10.27 7.80 -9.81
N ASN A 562 10.96 7.18 -10.75
CA ASN A 562 11.20 7.69 -12.10
C ASN A 562 11.65 9.15 -12.12
N GLY A 563 12.64 9.51 -11.26
CA GLY A 563 13.19 10.84 -11.15
C GLY A 563 12.26 11.90 -10.55
N LYS A 564 11.12 11.54 -9.97
CA LYS A 564 10.19 12.44 -9.29
C LYS A 564 10.13 12.11 -7.81
N PHE A 565 10.24 13.13 -6.93
CA PHE A 565 10.02 12.96 -5.51
C PHE A 565 8.54 12.78 -5.23
N ASN A 566 8.17 11.67 -4.56
CA ASN A 566 6.79 11.29 -4.36
C ASN A 566 6.58 10.57 -3.02
N TYR A 567 5.32 10.38 -2.66
CA TYR A 567 4.90 9.44 -1.63
C TYR A 567 4.75 8.07 -2.28
N LEU A 568 5.65 7.16 -1.95
CA LEU A 568 5.76 5.84 -2.57
C LEU A 568 4.98 4.82 -1.76
N TRP A 569 4.33 3.91 -2.46
CA TRP A 569 3.71 2.72 -1.90
C TRP A 569 4.59 1.52 -2.16
N THR A 570 4.91 0.76 -1.14
CA THR A 570 5.98 -0.24 -1.20
C THR A 570 5.49 -1.65 -0.90
N ILE A 571 6.11 -2.64 -1.52
CA ILE A 571 6.04 -4.06 -1.14
C ILE A 571 7.41 -4.47 -0.61
N ASN A 572 7.46 -4.99 0.61
CA ASN A 572 8.69 -5.33 1.32
C ASN A 572 9.70 -4.16 1.41
N GLY A 573 9.16 -2.92 1.42
CA GLY A 573 9.93 -1.69 1.53
C GLY A 573 10.47 -1.16 0.20
N GLU A 574 10.32 -1.89 -0.88
CA GLU A 574 10.78 -1.54 -2.21
C GLU A 574 9.61 -1.14 -3.13
N VAL A 575 9.95 -0.49 -4.23
CA VAL A 575 9.06 -0.17 -5.34
C VAL A 575 9.61 -0.81 -6.62
N TYR A 576 8.74 -1.15 -7.55
CA TYR A 576 9.16 -1.63 -8.85
C TYR A 576 10.22 -0.68 -9.49
N PRO A 577 11.29 -1.19 -10.13
CA PRO A 577 11.64 -2.58 -10.43
C PRO A 577 12.44 -3.31 -9.33
N HIS A 578 12.51 -2.79 -8.11
CA HIS A 578 13.29 -3.36 -7.01
C HIS A 578 12.47 -4.27 -6.08
N THR A 579 11.18 -4.41 -6.32
CA THR A 579 10.36 -5.42 -5.65
C THR A 579 10.83 -6.83 -6.04
N PRO A 580 10.76 -7.83 -5.12
CA PRO A 580 11.19 -9.18 -5.46
C PRO A 580 10.26 -9.83 -6.49
N THR A 581 10.83 -10.63 -7.39
CA THR A 581 10.05 -11.57 -8.21
C THR A 581 9.84 -12.85 -7.41
N LEU A 582 8.59 -13.24 -7.20
CA LEU A 582 8.23 -14.50 -6.56
C LEU A 582 8.39 -15.63 -7.57
N VAL A 583 9.18 -16.66 -7.23
CA VAL A 583 9.44 -17.79 -8.13
C VAL A 583 8.71 -19.03 -7.66
N VAL A 584 7.96 -19.67 -8.54
CA VAL A 584 7.16 -20.86 -8.26
C VAL A 584 7.38 -21.93 -9.34
N LYS A 585 6.91 -23.14 -9.08
CA LYS A 585 6.83 -24.25 -10.05
C LYS A 585 5.37 -24.68 -10.24
N GLU A 586 5.07 -25.15 -11.43
CA GLU A 586 3.74 -25.70 -11.71
C GLU A 586 3.39 -26.82 -10.74
N GLY A 587 2.18 -26.75 -10.18
CA GLY A 587 1.65 -27.69 -9.20
C GLY A 587 2.04 -27.42 -7.74
N GLU A 588 2.93 -26.46 -7.45
CA GLU A 588 3.29 -26.10 -6.07
C GLU A 588 2.11 -25.44 -5.34
N LYS A 589 1.99 -25.75 -4.05
CA LYS A 589 1.05 -25.13 -3.12
C LYS A 589 1.71 -23.93 -2.48
N ILE A 590 1.15 -22.78 -2.72
CA ILE A 590 1.72 -21.50 -2.30
C ILE A 590 0.91 -20.91 -1.15
N LYS A 591 1.61 -20.38 -0.14
CA LYS A 591 1.02 -19.54 0.90
C LYS A 591 1.62 -18.16 0.86
N THR A 592 0.78 -17.13 0.79
CA THR A 592 1.21 -15.74 0.88
C THR A 592 0.64 -15.08 2.13
N THR A 593 1.49 -14.35 2.86
CA THR A 593 1.08 -13.56 4.02
C THR A 593 1.17 -12.08 3.66
N PHE A 594 0.03 -11.41 3.58
CA PHE A 594 -0.06 -9.96 3.41
C PHE A 594 -0.10 -9.27 4.77
N ILE A 595 0.72 -8.23 4.96
CA ILE A 595 0.80 -7.44 6.19
C ILE A 595 0.75 -5.97 5.82
N ASN A 596 -0.36 -5.29 6.10
CA ASN A 596 -0.47 -3.86 5.81
C ASN A 596 0.03 -3.03 6.99
N LYS A 597 1.19 -2.40 6.82
CA LYS A 597 1.81 -1.46 7.78
C LYS A 597 1.64 0.01 7.36
N SER A 598 0.90 0.28 6.31
CA SER A 598 0.59 1.63 5.83
C SER A 598 -0.67 2.18 6.49
N LEU A 599 -1.02 3.44 6.18
CA LEU A 599 -2.26 4.08 6.62
C LEU A 599 -3.36 4.05 5.55
N SER A 600 -3.14 3.34 4.45
CA SER A 600 -4.11 3.16 3.36
C SER A 600 -4.50 1.70 3.21
N GLU A 601 -5.66 1.45 2.64
CA GLU A 601 -6.04 0.12 2.17
C GLU A 601 -5.27 -0.24 0.89
N HIS A 602 -5.06 -1.53 0.67
CA HIS A 602 -4.43 -2.06 -0.53
C HIS A 602 -5.21 -3.28 -1.02
N PRO A 603 -6.06 -3.13 -2.06
CA PRO A 603 -6.60 -4.26 -2.80
C PRO A 603 -5.48 -4.90 -3.62
N MET A 604 -4.96 -6.03 -3.17
CA MET A 604 -3.91 -6.77 -3.86
C MET A 604 -4.53 -7.73 -4.85
N HIS A 605 -4.14 -7.61 -6.11
CA HIS A 605 -4.66 -8.38 -7.22
C HIS A 605 -3.56 -9.23 -7.86
N LEU A 606 -3.76 -10.54 -7.80
CA LEU A 606 -2.90 -11.53 -8.44
C LEU A 606 -3.50 -11.97 -9.78
N HIS A 607 -2.80 -11.73 -10.86
CA HIS A 607 -3.21 -12.15 -12.20
C HIS A 607 -3.17 -13.68 -12.37
N GLY A 608 -4.11 -14.21 -13.12
CA GLY A 608 -4.14 -15.60 -13.57
C GLY A 608 -4.28 -16.67 -12.49
N HIS A 609 -4.54 -16.26 -11.23
CA HIS A 609 -4.74 -17.16 -10.11
C HIS A 609 -5.78 -16.64 -9.14
N HIS A 610 -6.40 -17.56 -8.40
CA HIS A 610 -7.36 -17.25 -7.34
C HIS A 610 -6.82 -17.68 -5.98
N MET A 611 -6.93 -16.79 -5.00
CA MET A 611 -6.43 -16.99 -3.65
C MET A 611 -7.56 -17.39 -2.69
N THR A 612 -7.39 -18.46 -1.93
CA THR A 612 -8.27 -18.80 -0.80
C THR A 612 -7.78 -18.12 0.47
N VAL A 613 -8.62 -17.34 1.11
CA VAL A 613 -8.30 -16.67 2.39
C VAL A 613 -8.45 -17.67 3.54
N LEU A 614 -7.35 -17.92 4.26
CA LEU A 614 -7.25 -18.89 5.35
C LEU A 614 -7.32 -18.26 6.73
N LYS A 615 -6.61 -17.10 6.89
CA LYS A 615 -6.55 -16.41 8.18
C LYS A 615 -6.64 -14.90 8.00
N LYS A 616 -7.24 -14.26 9.01
CA LYS A 616 -7.27 -12.81 9.19
C LYS A 616 -6.75 -12.46 10.58
N ASN A 617 -5.74 -11.57 10.67
CA ASN A 617 -5.12 -11.13 11.93
C ASN A 617 -4.67 -12.31 12.82
N GLY A 618 -4.05 -13.31 12.22
CA GLY A 618 -3.52 -14.52 12.88
C GLY A 618 -4.58 -15.53 13.34
N LYS A 619 -5.87 -15.29 13.05
CA LYS A 619 -6.98 -16.20 13.37
C LYS A 619 -7.52 -16.83 12.10
N SER A 620 -7.79 -18.14 12.14
CA SER A 620 -8.47 -18.81 11.04
C SER A 620 -9.84 -18.16 10.79
N VAL A 621 -10.20 -17.96 9.54
CA VAL A 621 -11.54 -17.50 9.17
C VAL A 621 -12.54 -18.63 9.35
N GLU A 622 -13.77 -18.30 9.74
CA GLU A 622 -14.81 -19.30 9.94
C GLU A 622 -15.26 -19.89 8.60
N THR A 623 -15.29 -19.04 7.58
CA THR A 623 -15.64 -19.42 6.21
C THR A 623 -14.55 -18.94 5.25
N PRO A 624 -13.62 -19.80 4.83
CA PRO A 624 -12.68 -19.50 3.76
C PRO A 624 -13.42 -19.10 2.47
N TRP A 625 -13.00 -18.00 1.85
CA TRP A 625 -13.53 -17.55 0.57
C TRP A 625 -12.42 -17.38 -0.44
N VAL A 626 -12.80 -17.46 -1.72
CA VAL A 626 -11.88 -17.30 -2.84
C VAL A 626 -12.00 -15.89 -3.40
N THR A 627 -10.89 -15.27 -3.73
CA THR A 627 -10.78 -13.92 -4.28
C THR A 627 -9.54 -13.81 -5.16
N ASP A 628 -9.58 -12.98 -6.18
CA ASP A 628 -8.39 -12.54 -6.93
C ASP A 628 -7.92 -11.14 -6.52
N THR A 629 -8.78 -10.40 -5.80
CA THR A 629 -8.52 -9.02 -5.36
C THR A 629 -8.80 -8.87 -3.87
N LEU A 630 -7.77 -9.11 -3.05
CA LEU A 630 -7.87 -9.09 -1.59
C LEU A 630 -7.63 -7.68 -1.03
N ASN A 631 -8.65 -7.05 -0.45
CA ASN A 631 -8.47 -5.76 0.23
C ASN A 631 -7.85 -5.92 1.61
N VAL A 632 -6.64 -5.43 1.78
CA VAL A 632 -5.89 -5.44 3.05
C VAL A 632 -5.96 -4.04 3.67
N ASN A 633 -6.83 -3.85 4.68
CA ASN A 633 -6.96 -2.55 5.37
C ASN A 633 -5.75 -2.26 6.28
N PRO A 634 -5.55 -1.01 6.70
CA PRO A 634 -4.52 -0.66 7.69
C PRO A 634 -4.56 -1.57 8.91
N ASP A 635 -3.37 -2.00 9.37
CA ASP A 635 -3.16 -2.88 10.52
C ASP A 635 -3.75 -4.31 10.36
N GLU A 636 -4.22 -4.70 9.17
CA GLU A 636 -4.65 -6.07 8.90
C GLU A 636 -3.51 -6.96 8.39
N THR A 637 -3.66 -8.25 8.69
CA THR A 637 -2.81 -9.34 8.19
C THR A 637 -3.71 -10.44 7.65
N TYR A 638 -3.39 -10.94 6.45
CA TYR A 638 -4.06 -12.08 5.84
C TYR A 638 -3.07 -13.18 5.47
N GLU A 639 -3.44 -14.44 5.69
CA GLU A 639 -2.79 -15.59 5.08
C GLU A 639 -3.73 -16.16 4.01
N VAL A 640 -3.22 -16.27 2.79
CA VAL A 640 -3.94 -16.83 1.64
C VAL A 640 -3.18 -17.99 1.04
N ALA A 641 -3.87 -18.86 0.32
CA ALA A 641 -3.27 -19.97 -0.39
C ALA A 641 -3.82 -20.10 -1.80
N PHE A 642 -2.98 -20.58 -2.72
CA PHE A 642 -3.35 -20.94 -4.07
C PHE A 642 -2.43 -22.06 -4.58
N THR A 643 -2.88 -22.77 -5.61
CA THR A 643 -2.03 -23.70 -6.37
C THR A 643 -1.47 -22.98 -7.58
N ALA A 644 -0.18 -23.13 -7.85
CA ALA A 644 0.45 -22.60 -9.05
C ALA A 644 0.11 -23.51 -10.22
N ASP A 645 -1.04 -23.31 -10.88
CA ASP A 645 -1.60 -24.18 -11.92
C ASP A 645 -1.78 -23.50 -13.29
N ASN A 646 -1.35 -22.24 -13.40
CA ASN A 646 -1.39 -21.48 -14.66
C ASN A 646 0.02 -20.97 -15.01
N PRO A 647 0.84 -21.77 -15.74
CA PRO A 647 2.23 -21.42 -16.06
C PRO A 647 2.35 -20.08 -16.78
N GLY A 648 3.25 -19.21 -16.29
CA GLY A 648 3.42 -17.90 -16.89
C GLY A 648 4.32 -16.97 -16.10
N MET A 649 4.26 -15.72 -16.48
CA MET A 649 4.75 -14.58 -15.74
C MET A 649 3.58 -13.64 -15.48
N TRP A 650 3.26 -13.43 -14.20
CA TRP A 650 2.04 -12.78 -13.75
C TRP A 650 2.36 -11.55 -12.89
N MET A 651 1.53 -10.53 -13.01
CA MET A 651 1.61 -9.36 -12.13
C MET A 651 0.83 -9.62 -10.84
N ASP A 652 1.36 -9.14 -9.71
CA ASP A 652 0.64 -8.96 -8.45
C ASP A 652 0.81 -7.51 -8.03
N HIS A 653 -0.26 -6.76 -8.00
CA HIS A 653 -0.21 -5.32 -7.76
C HIS A 653 -1.39 -4.80 -6.92
N CYS A 654 -1.21 -3.61 -6.36
CA CYS A 654 -2.30 -2.91 -5.71
C CYS A 654 -3.29 -2.37 -6.75
N HIS A 655 -4.58 -2.67 -6.60
CA HIS A 655 -5.61 -2.20 -7.51
C HIS A 655 -6.14 -0.78 -7.20
N ILE A 656 -5.59 -0.09 -6.21
CA ILE A 656 -5.54 1.37 -6.23
C ILE A 656 -4.44 1.72 -7.25
N LEU A 657 -4.84 1.92 -8.51
CA LEU A 657 -3.91 2.04 -9.64
C LEU A 657 -2.92 3.20 -9.48
N ASP A 658 -3.29 4.27 -8.75
CA ASP A 658 -2.36 5.33 -8.37
C ASP A 658 -1.22 4.85 -7.45
N HIS A 659 -1.43 3.76 -6.67
CA HIS A 659 -0.37 3.13 -5.88
C HIS A 659 0.55 2.28 -6.76
N ALA A 660 -0.04 1.53 -7.69
CA ALA A 660 0.71 0.74 -8.67
C ALA A 660 1.57 1.63 -9.57
N ALA A 661 1.02 2.76 -10.05
CA ALA A 661 1.72 3.74 -10.88
C ALA A 661 2.96 4.38 -10.24
N VAL A 662 3.13 4.26 -8.92
CA VAL A 662 4.35 4.66 -8.20
C VAL A 662 5.11 3.46 -7.64
N GLY A 663 4.88 2.27 -8.21
CA GLY A 663 5.69 1.07 -8.05
C GLY A 663 5.19 0.03 -7.05
N MET A 664 3.91 0.06 -6.63
CA MET A 664 3.33 -0.98 -5.75
C MET A 664 2.89 -2.19 -6.56
N MET A 665 3.86 -2.87 -7.15
CA MET A 665 3.68 -4.10 -7.93
C MET A 665 4.91 -5.00 -7.82
N LEU A 666 4.71 -6.29 -8.06
CA LEU A 666 5.74 -7.29 -8.21
C LEU A 666 5.29 -8.37 -9.22
N HIS A 667 6.15 -9.34 -9.48
CA HIS A 667 5.84 -10.42 -10.41
C HIS A 667 5.87 -11.79 -9.71
N LEU A 668 4.93 -12.66 -10.12
CA LEU A 668 4.98 -14.10 -9.88
C LEU A 668 5.45 -14.76 -11.17
N MET A 669 6.54 -15.51 -11.13
CA MET A 669 7.15 -16.13 -12.29
C MET A 669 7.31 -17.64 -12.08
N TYR A 670 6.94 -18.41 -13.07
CA TYR A 670 7.26 -19.84 -13.09
C TYR A 670 8.72 -20.05 -13.52
N ASP A 671 9.43 -20.94 -12.85
CA ASP A 671 10.88 -21.13 -12.99
C ASP A 671 11.35 -21.58 -14.37
N ASN A 672 10.42 -22.08 -15.20
CA ASN A 672 10.66 -22.50 -16.58
C ASN A 672 10.15 -21.53 -17.64
N VAL A 673 9.71 -20.32 -17.24
CA VAL A 673 9.17 -19.30 -18.16
C VAL A 673 10.17 -18.16 -18.34
N ILE A 674 10.29 -17.66 -19.57
CA ILE A 674 11.10 -16.49 -19.90
C ILE A 674 10.26 -15.42 -20.59
N PRO A 675 10.52 -14.13 -20.30
CA PRO A 675 9.84 -13.01 -20.95
C PRO A 675 10.16 -12.94 -22.44
N SER A 676 9.15 -12.52 -23.22
CA SER A 676 9.26 -12.33 -24.67
C SER A 676 9.25 -10.85 -25.07
N PHE A 677 8.99 -9.95 -24.12
CA PHE A 677 8.74 -8.54 -24.40
C PHE A 677 9.58 -7.64 -23.48
N GLU A 678 9.78 -6.38 -23.89
CA GLU A 678 10.46 -5.37 -23.09
C GLU A 678 9.47 -4.33 -22.60
N ALA A 679 9.55 -3.96 -21.32
CA ALA A 679 8.90 -2.76 -20.76
C ALA A 679 9.82 -1.55 -20.83
N GLY A 680 9.25 -0.34 -20.86
CA GLY A 680 9.97 0.91 -20.79
C GLY A 680 9.68 1.87 -21.95
N THR A 681 10.29 3.04 -21.88
CA THR A 681 10.02 4.13 -22.86
C THR A 681 10.47 3.82 -24.28
N ARG A 682 11.46 2.94 -24.45
CA ARG A 682 11.95 2.54 -25.77
C ARG A 682 10.94 1.68 -26.53
N SER A 683 10.27 0.76 -25.87
CA SER A 683 9.24 -0.09 -26.45
C SER A 683 7.85 0.56 -26.46
N GLY A 684 7.62 1.58 -25.64
CA GLY A 684 6.32 2.17 -25.37
C GLY A 684 5.44 1.36 -24.42
N ASN A 685 5.92 0.18 -23.96
CA ASN A 685 5.21 -0.69 -23.02
C ASN A 685 5.34 -0.15 -21.59
N MET A 686 4.26 0.38 -21.06
CA MET A 686 4.21 1.01 -19.74
C MET A 686 3.03 0.40 -18.96
N PRO A 687 3.22 -0.74 -18.27
CA PRO A 687 2.10 -1.46 -17.66
C PRO A 687 1.35 -0.66 -16.59
N GLU A 688 2.03 0.27 -15.86
CA GLU A 688 1.39 1.10 -14.83
C GLU A 688 1.72 2.61 -14.95
#